data_964c9394e53e73cf4243f445a10a8813
#
_entry.id   964c9394e53e73cf4243f445a10a8813
#
_cell.length_a   1.000
_cell.length_b   1.000
_cell.length_c   1.000
_cell.angle_alpha   90.00
_cell.angle_beta   90.00
_cell.angle_gamma   90.00
#
_symmetry.space_group_name_H-M   'P 1'
#
loop_
_entity.id
_entity.type
_entity.pdbx_description
1 polymer ?
#
loop_
_entity_poly.entity_id
_entity_poly.type
_entity_poly.pdbx_seq_one_letter_code
_entity_poly.pdbx_strand_id
1 'polypeptide(L)'
;MPGVVDTPVGAAAPAWDLGFSVGHQKVELDIDLASKSLKGNTEITIHPHRQDLGTIWLNFRQGEIKRLSVNGKQATAKYSDPYESIQLYGPHYHERLVPKLDSLLQTPPKPTLAITIPKNVRIDELDPSSAEAQDQIALQSTAGDVDGPGGSRAQEATLPRFAALTVNLEFAIDSIRDGLQFVGVEHGDRRYPHAYTTNSLESGIGCPLFPCVDDTSSRCTWEFSITCPSSLGGVFDRKSRSRPQNAQLSADDEGLDMSVVCSGDLTDDIVDPKDPSRKTVSFASYSPLGAQQIGFAIGPFEYVNLADFRESDQDEQLGQNAIPLHAFCLPGRADEVQNTSFPMAQAIDFFSLSYGSYPFASYKICFVDDVPTDSLPTACMSICSNHLLFPAEMIDPMYESTRTLVHGLACQWSGINIIPNETADTWVTVGVAWFITDTFMKHLCGNNEYRFRLKQMSDRVCELDFERPSIYDMGNILKVDPSEYRFVALKAPLVLWILDRRLTKASGKPTMSRIVTRLFLNSRMGDMPNGAVTSSLFQKTCERLGHAKLDVFFQQWVYGAGCPRFTASQRFNKKKLVVEMMIRQIQAEQQPPRDLEKDTFLRDVKEEVRHVYAGAVQPVFTGSMTLRIHEADGTPYEHIVEIKEGVTKFDIPYNTKYKRLKRNKKQRERAVASGDAEVQEEVLLYCLGDVLQTEEEAQSWRLADWTKEDEERMGQESYEWIRMDADFEWICKLSLGMPGYMYLSQLQQDRDVVAQLEVRLLCLCAHPNVRLIIAVLAIYGRPTRTSSNFHNFRSNSDGQSVLPRYSCHGSSRVGEACE
;
A
#
# COMPACT_ATOMS: atom_id res chain seq x y z
N MET A 1 36.19 19.81 -23.17
CA MET A 1 35.06 19.11 -22.61
C MET A 1 35.07 17.69 -23.19
N PRO A 2 35.33 16.64 -22.44
CA PRO A 2 35.19 15.27 -22.91
C PRO A 2 33.74 14.90 -22.88
N GLY A 3 33.27 14.25 -23.95
CA GLY A 3 31.88 13.85 -24.15
C GLY A 3 31.39 12.90 -23.07
N VAL A 4 30.22 13.22 -22.55
CA VAL A 4 29.38 12.31 -21.74
C VAL A 4 28.96 11.20 -22.70
N VAL A 5 29.51 10.01 -22.49
CA VAL A 5 28.99 8.80 -23.10
C VAL A 5 27.66 8.52 -22.39
N ASP A 6 26.55 8.69 -23.10
CA ASP A 6 25.24 8.16 -22.71
C ASP A 6 25.36 6.61 -22.62
N THR A 7 25.73 6.11 -21.46
CA THR A 7 25.42 4.73 -21.12
C THR A 7 23.93 4.68 -20.81
N PRO A 8 23.13 3.87 -21.48
CA PRO A 8 21.73 3.66 -21.09
C PRO A 8 21.72 3.19 -19.63
N VAL A 9 21.00 3.90 -18.78
CA VAL A 9 20.75 3.51 -17.37
C VAL A 9 20.22 2.07 -17.41
N GLY A 10 20.91 1.19 -16.74
CA GLY A 10 21.02 -0.24 -16.94
C GLY A 10 19.71 -0.96 -17.21
N ALA A 11 19.77 -1.80 -18.22
CA ALA A 11 18.97 -3.00 -18.22
C ALA A 11 19.18 -3.71 -16.87
N ALA A 12 18.09 -4.02 -16.17
CA ALA A 12 18.13 -4.80 -14.94
C ALA A 12 19.03 -6.02 -15.18
N ALA A 13 19.97 -6.27 -14.27
CA ALA A 13 20.81 -7.46 -14.41
C ALA A 13 19.87 -8.68 -14.42
N PRO A 14 20.04 -9.64 -15.32
CA PRO A 14 19.17 -10.80 -15.42
C PRO A 14 19.11 -11.50 -14.07
N ALA A 15 17.91 -11.90 -13.65
CA ALA A 15 17.72 -12.74 -12.48
C ALA A 15 18.66 -13.95 -12.59
N TRP A 16 19.17 -14.44 -11.45
CA TRP A 16 20.04 -15.61 -11.44
C TRP A 16 19.28 -16.81 -12.02
N ASP A 17 19.75 -17.36 -13.14
CA ASP A 17 19.25 -18.65 -13.62
C ASP A 17 19.75 -19.73 -12.67
N LEU A 18 18.88 -20.14 -11.76
CA LEU A 18 19.15 -21.19 -10.79
C LEU A 18 19.28 -22.57 -11.46
N GLY A 19 18.73 -22.73 -12.67
CA GLY A 19 18.67 -24.00 -13.40
C GLY A 19 17.68 -25.02 -12.82
N PHE A 20 16.81 -24.58 -11.89
CA PHE A 20 15.73 -25.35 -11.28
C PHE A 20 14.60 -24.46 -10.77
N SER A 21 13.46 -25.05 -10.51
CA SER A 21 12.35 -24.45 -9.78
C SER A 21 12.05 -25.22 -8.48
N VAL A 22 11.43 -24.55 -7.50
CA VAL A 22 11.00 -25.17 -6.24
C VAL A 22 9.51 -25.49 -6.36
N GLY A 23 9.13 -26.74 -6.12
CA GLY A 23 7.73 -27.16 -6.14
C GLY A 23 7.07 -27.13 -4.77
N HIS A 24 7.78 -27.59 -3.77
CA HIS A 24 7.28 -27.68 -2.38
C HIS A 24 8.40 -27.50 -1.37
N GLN A 25 8.09 -26.87 -0.25
CA GLN A 25 9.02 -26.77 0.88
C GLN A 25 8.31 -27.06 2.20
N LYS A 26 8.86 -28.00 2.96
CA LYS A 26 8.47 -28.30 4.34
C LYS A 26 9.51 -27.69 5.29
N VAL A 27 9.05 -26.98 6.34
CA VAL A 27 9.91 -26.33 7.33
C VAL A 27 9.44 -26.69 8.73
N GLU A 28 10.34 -27.25 9.54
CA GLU A 28 10.11 -27.57 10.94
C GLU A 28 11.03 -26.68 11.80
N LEU A 29 10.45 -25.90 12.70
CA LEU A 29 11.17 -24.96 13.56
C LEU A 29 10.89 -25.27 15.03
N ASP A 30 11.94 -25.50 15.81
CA ASP A 30 11.88 -25.60 17.28
C ASP A 30 12.46 -24.30 17.86
N ILE A 31 11.60 -23.42 18.39
CA ILE A 31 11.94 -22.07 18.81
C ILE A 31 12.01 -21.98 20.33
N ASP A 32 13.12 -21.46 20.82
CA ASP A 32 13.32 -21.11 22.24
C ASP A 32 13.30 -19.59 22.39
N LEU A 33 12.20 -19.07 22.97
CA LEU A 33 12.00 -17.64 23.15
C LEU A 33 13.01 -17.04 24.13
N ALA A 34 13.31 -17.72 25.22
CA ALA A 34 14.18 -17.19 26.27
C ALA A 34 15.63 -17.08 25.82
N SER A 35 16.12 -18.03 25.03
CA SER A 35 17.49 -17.99 24.48
C SER A 35 17.59 -17.30 23.13
N LYS A 36 16.46 -16.91 22.53
CA LYS A 36 16.38 -16.33 21.18
C LYS A 36 17.09 -17.21 20.14
N SER A 37 16.87 -18.52 20.22
CA SER A 37 17.51 -19.51 19.36
C SER A 37 16.48 -20.40 18.68
N LEU A 38 16.87 -20.99 17.57
CA LEU A 38 16.04 -21.96 16.89
C LEU A 38 16.87 -23.14 16.37
N LYS A 39 16.23 -24.31 16.31
CA LYS A 39 16.70 -25.48 15.58
C LYS A 39 15.65 -25.78 14.50
N GLY A 40 16.12 -26.08 13.30
CA GLY A 40 15.21 -26.32 12.20
C GLY A 40 15.63 -27.47 11.32
N ASN A 41 14.64 -27.99 10.61
CA ASN A 41 14.80 -28.93 9.53
C ASN A 41 13.99 -28.43 8.35
N THR A 42 14.55 -28.47 7.14
CA THR A 42 13.78 -28.16 5.94
C THR A 42 13.99 -29.22 4.87
N GLU A 43 12.88 -29.59 4.23
CA GLU A 43 12.87 -30.46 3.07
C GLU A 43 12.36 -29.67 1.87
N ILE A 44 13.17 -29.60 0.80
CA ILE A 44 12.89 -28.80 -0.40
C ILE A 44 12.79 -29.74 -1.59
N THR A 45 11.65 -29.75 -2.27
CA THR A 45 11.45 -30.44 -3.54
C THR A 45 11.81 -29.55 -4.69
N ILE A 46 12.83 -29.94 -5.46
CA ILE A 46 13.42 -29.14 -6.55
C ILE A 46 13.17 -29.86 -7.87
N HIS A 47 12.73 -29.13 -8.88
CA HIS A 47 12.55 -29.59 -10.25
C HIS A 47 13.66 -29.05 -11.12
N PRO A 48 14.69 -29.88 -11.50
CA PRO A 48 15.77 -29.46 -12.39
C PRO A 48 15.26 -29.09 -13.79
N HIS A 49 15.83 -28.04 -14.38
CA HIS A 49 15.54 -27.66 -15.78
C HIS A 49 16.50 -28.29 -16.76
N ARG A 50 17.61 -28.87 -16.27
CA ARG A 50 18.65 -29.47 -17.08
C ARG A 50 19.32 -30.65 -16.37
N GLN A 51 19.78 -31.62 -17.14
CA GLN A 51 20.38 -32.87 -16.63
C GLN A 51 21.74 -32.65 -15.97
N ASP A 52 22.47 -31.62 -16.40
CA ASP A 52 23.83 -31.29 -15.95
C ASP A 52 23.87 -30.38 -14.72
N LEU A 53 22.73 -30.21 -14.00
CA LEU A 53 22.68 -29.43 -12.77
C LEU A 53 23.64 -30.01 -11.74
N GLY A 54 24.73 -29.32 -11.47
CA GLY A 54 25.77 -29.77 -10.53
C GLY A 54 25.72 -29.11 -9.16
N THR A 55 25.05 -27.96 -9.08
CA THR A 55 24.99 -27.13 -7.86
C THR A 55 23.58 -26.57 -7.65
N ILE A 56 23.05 -26.71 -6.44
CA ILE A 56 21.78 -26.11 -6.00
C ILE A 56 22.12 -24.86 -5.20
N TRP A 57 21.55 -23.71 -5.58
CA TRP A 57 21.78 -22.42 -4.97
C TRP A 57 20.59 -22.01 -4.11
N LEU A 58 20.83 -21.78 -2.81
CA LEU A 58 19.84 -21.32 -1.84
C LEU A 58 20.33 -20.06 -1.11
N ASN A 59 19.43 -19.41 -0.44
CA ASN A 59 19.70 -18.31 0.47
C ASN A 59 19.58 -18.81 1.92
N PHE A 60 20.53 -18.47 2.76
CA PHE A 60 20.52 -18.71 4.20
C PHE A 60 21.42 -17.71 4.92
N ARG A 61 21.05 -17.27 6.12
CA ARG A 61 21.82 -16.29 6.92
C ARG A 61 21.83 -16.66 8.40
N GLN A 62 22.79 -16.14 9.14
CA GLN A 62 22.95 -16.14 10.61
C GLN A 62 22.93 -17.50 11.32
N GLY A 63 22.97 -18.61 10.62
CA GLY A 63 22.90 -19.93 11.21
C GLY A 63 23.99 -20.88 10.71
N GLU A 64 24.02 -22.09 11.28
CA GLU A 64 24.91 -23.16 10.90
C GLU A 64 24.15 -24.35 10.31
N ILE A 65 24.69 -24.98 9.28
CA ILE A 65 24.17 -26.21 8.69
C ILE A 65 24.78 -27.40 9.44
N LYS A 66 23.93 -28.20 10.07
CA LYS A 66 24.36 -29.39 10.85
C LYS A 66 24.43 -30.63 9.98
N ARG A 67 23.43 -30.88 9.14
CA ARG A 67 23.37 -32.01 8.20
C ARG A 67 22.78 -31.56 6.86
N LEU A 68 23.24 -32.22 5.80
CA LEU A 68 22.77 -31.94 4.45
C LEU A 68 22.74 -33.23 3.63
N SER A 69 21.63 -33.50 2.95
CA SER A 69 21.51 -34.60 2.02
C SER A 69 20.68 -34.21 0.79
N VAL A 70 20.99 -34.85 -0.35
CA VAL A 70 20.23 -34.76 -1.59
C VAL A 70 19.79 -36.19 -1.98
N ASN A 71 18.49 -36.42 -2.10
CA ASN A 71 17.88 -37.73 -2.28
C ASN A 71 18.40 -38.77 -1.26
N GLY A 72 18.51 -38.35 0.02
CA GLY A 72 19.02 -39.18 1.10
C GLY A 72 20.53 -39.44 1.09
N LYS A 73 21.29 -38.90 0.15
CA LYS A 73 22.75 -39.03 0.07
C LYS A 73 23.44 -37.80 0.61
N GLN A 74 24.43 -37.99 1.49
CA GLN A 74 25.17 -36.89 2.09
C GLN A 74 25.79 -35.99 1.01
N ALA A 75 25.53 -34.69 1.14
CA ALA A 75 26.03 -33.67 0.24
C ALA A 75 26.98 -32.71 0.97
N THR A 76 27.72 -31.92 0.20
CA THR A 76 28.61 -30.88 0.69
C THR A 76 28.07 -29.49 0.29
N ALA A 77 28.18 -28.53 1.18
CA ALA A 77 27.82 -27.17 0.87
C ALA A 77 28.97 -26.20 1.11
N LYS A 78 28.98 -25.14 0.31
CA LYS A 78 29.76 -23.94 0.57
C LYS A 78 28.78 -22.85 1.04
N TYR A 79 28.93 -22.44 2.28
CA TYR A 79 28.11 -21.41 2.92
C TYR A 79 28.97 -20.18 3.24
N SER A 80 28.41 -19.00 3.02
CA SER A 80 29.06 -17.74 3.36
C SER A 80 27.99 -16.69 3.63
N ASP A 81 27.87 -16.29 4.90
CA ASP A 81 27.01 -15.18 5.29
C ASP A 81 27.75 -13.84 5.04
N PRO A 82 27.31 -13.03 4.07
CA PRO A 82 27.96 -11.77 3.78
C PRO A 82 27.82 -10.72 4.90
N TYR A 83 26.83 -10.90 5.77
CA TYR A 83 26.55 -9.96 6.87
C TYR A 83 27.33 -10.30 8.16
N GLU A 84 27.96 -11.47 8.25
CA GLU A 84 28.76 -11.87 9.42
C GLU A 84 29.94 -10.91 9.65
N SER A 85 30.51 -10.36 8.59
CA SER A 85 31.62 -9.40 8.64
C SER A 85 31.18 -7.98 9.05
N ILE A 86 29.88 -7.72 9.13
CA ILE A 86 29.33 -6.42 9.51
C ILE A 86 29.17 -6.40 11.01
N GLN A 87 30.18 -5.87 11.68
CA GLN A 87 30.19 -5.67 13.14
C GLN A 87 30.16 -4.18 13.44
N LEU A 88 29.17 -3.73 14.21
CA LEU A 88 29.01 -2.33 14.62
C LEU A 88 29.62 -2.13 16.00
N TYR A 89 30.93 -1.93 16.07
CA TYR A 89 31.61 -1.60 17.30
C TYR A 89 32.16 -0.17 17.30
N GLY A 90 31.59 0.72 18.08
CA GLY A 90 32.08 2.05 18.36
C GLY A 90 31.61 3.18 17.41
N PRO A 91 31.83 4.44 17.82
CA PRO A 91 31.19 5.60 17.19
C PRO A 91 31.68 5.96 15.78
N HIS A 92 32.84 5.44 15.36
CA HIS A 92 33.42 5.75 14.03
C HIS A 92 33.17 4.64 12.97
N TYR A 93 32.30 3.67 13.25
CA TYR A 93 32.07 2.57 12.32
C TYR A 93 31.20 2.94 11.13
N HIS A 94 30.44 4.01 11.23
CA HIS A 94 29.55 4.46 10.17
C HIS A 94 30.28 4.67 8.84
N GLU A 95 31.38 5.42 8.83
CA GLU A 95 32.19 5.67 7.63
C GLU A 95 32.80 4.40 7.02
N ARG A 96 33.07 3.38 7.84
CA ARG A 96 33.59 2.09 7.38
C ARG A 96 32.49 1.13 6.93
N LEU A 97 31.28 1.33 7.42
CA LEU A 97 30.11 0.51 7.09
C LEU A 97 29.63 0.79 5.66
N VAL A 98 29.64 2.06 5.24
CA VAL A 98 29.15 2.50 3.94
C VAL A 98 29.76 1.71 2.77
N PRO A 99 31.10 1.60 2.59
CA PRO A 99 31.70 0.82 1.51
C PRO A 99 31.41 -0.68 1.58
N LYS A 100 31.28 -1.23 2.81
CA LYS A 100 30.93 -2.65 2.99
C LYS A 100 29.48 -2.92 2.56
N LEU A 101 28.55 -2.07 2.97
CA LEU A 101 27.17 -2.18 2.57
C LEU A 101 26.99 -2.01 1.08
N ASP A 102 27.70 -1.10 0.43
CA ASP A 102 27.64 -0.94 -1.03
C ASP A 102 27.98 -2.23 -1.76
N SER A 103 28.99 -2.96 -1.32
CA SER A 103 29.34 -4.26 -1.88
C SER A 103 28.29 -5.35 -1.66
N LEU A 104 27.52 -5.26 -0.58
CA LEU A 104 26.45 -6.22 -0.25
C LEU A 104 25.13 -5.88 -0.92
N LEU A 105 24.91 -4.60 -1.17
CA LEU A 105 23.69 -4.10 -1.82
C LEU A 105 23.72 -4.19 -3.33
N GLN A 106 24.77 -4.80 -3.92
CA GLN A 106 24.80 -5.06 -5.36
C GLN A 106 23.70 -6.04 -5.78
N THR A 107 22.90 -5.66 -6.74
CA THR A 107 21.80 -6.47 -7.28
C THR A 107 22.25 -7.25 -8.52
N PRO A 108 21.70 -8.45 -8.73
CA PRO A 108 20.85 -9.21 -7.80
C PRO A 108 21.66 -9.80 -6.63
N PRO A 109 21.06 -9.97 -5.44
CA PRO A 109 21.75 -10.56 -4.31
C PRO A 109 22.20 -11.98 -4.65
N LYS A 110 23.48 -12.24 -4.49
CA LYS A 110 24.04 -13.57 -4.77
C LYS A 110 23.55 -14.58 -3.73
N PRO A 111 23.10 -15.79 -4.13
CA PRO A 111 22.78 -16.84 -3.19
C PRO A 111 23.96 -17.15 -2.26
N THR A 112 23.68 -17.37 -0.97
CA THR A 112 24.71 -17.53 0.07
C THR A 112 25.11 -18.96 0.34
N LEU A 113 24.29 -19.92 -0.12
CA LEU A 113 24.48 -21.35 0.11
C LEU A 113 24.54 -22.10 -1.23
N ALA A 114 25.69 -22.70 -1.52
CA ALA A 114 25.91 -23.53 -2.71
C ALA A 114 26.02 -25.00 -2.29
N ILE A 115 25.07 -25.82 -2.71
CA ILE A 115 25.01 -27.26 -2.40
C ILE A 115 25.49 -28.03 -3.62
N THR A 116 26.56 -28.79 -3.46
CA THR A 116 27.08 -29.67 -4.54
C THR A 116 26.28 -30.96 -4.57
N ILE A 117 25.68 -31.29 -5.73
CA ILE A 117 24.97 -32.54 -5.93
C ILE A 117 25.96 -33.70 -5.91
N PRO A 118 25.77 -34.73 -5.05
CA PRO A 118 26.67 -35.90 -5.00
C PRO A 118 26.70 -36.64 -6.33
N LYS A 119 27.89 -37.12 -6.77
CA LYS A 119 28.06 -37.82 -8.03
C LYS A 119 27.21 -39.10 -8.18
N ASN A 120 26.75 -39.65 -7.09
CA ASN A 120 25.89 -40.83 -7.02
C ASN A 120 24.37 -40.50 -7.02
N VAL A 121 24.00 -39.23 -7.17
CA VAL A 121 22.65 -38.81 -7.47
C VAL A 121 22.55 -38.52 -8.94
N ARG A 122 21.66 -39.22 -9.64
CA ARG A 122 21.37 -39.01 -11.05
C ARG A 122 20.12 -38.19 -11.22
N ILE A 123 20.10 -37.40 -12.26
CA ILE A 123 18.92 -36.63 -12.69
C ILE A 123 18.37 -37.39 -13.89
N ASP A 124 17.30 -38.16 -13.66
CA ASP A 124 16.69 -39.01 -14.69
C ASP A 124 15.62 -38.20 -15.45
N GLU A 125 15.53 -38.42 -16.74
CA GLU A 125 14.48 -37.81 -17.58
C GLU A 125 13.15 -38.52 -17.30
N LEU A 126 12.07 -37.75 -17.16
CA LEU A 126 10.73 -38.29 -17.00
C LEU A 126 10.08 -38.56 -18.35
N ASP A 127 9.31 -39.62 -18.41
CA ASP A 127 8.42 -39.87 -19.56
C ASP A 127 7.38 -38.72 -19.63
N PRO A 128 7.28 -38.08 -20.83
CA PRO A 128 6.30 -36.98 -21.00
C PRO A 128 4.84 -37.35 -20.72
N SER A 129 4.52 -38.63 -20.77
CA SER A 129 3.19 -39.15 -20.44
C SER A 129 2.95 -39.46 -18.96
N SER A 130 3.99 -39.34 -18.11
CA SER A 130 3.88 -39.61 -16.69
C SER A 130 3.06 -38.52 -15.98
N ALA A 131 2.37 -38.91 -14.91
CA ALA A 131 1.62 -37.94 -14.08
C ALA A 131 2.54 -36.84 -13.53
N GLU A 132 3.76 -37.22 -13.07
CA GLU A 132 4.77 -36.30 -12.57
C GLU A 132 5.21 -35.28 -13.63
N ALA A 133 5.38 -35.68 -14.89
CA ALA A 133 5.71 -34.76 -15.96
C ALA A 133 4.55 -33.81 -16.28
N GLN A 134 3.31 -34.27 -16.19
CA GLN A 134 2.12 -33.44 -16.38
C GLN A 134 1.95 -32.42 -15.27
N ASP A 135 2.21 -32.79 -14.03
CA ASP A 135 2.18 -31.88 -12.87
C ASP A 135 3.25 -30.79 -12.99
N GLN A 136 4.47 -31.15 -13.44
CA GLN A 136 5.52 -30.18 -13.73
C GLN A 136 5.15 -29.22 -14.86
N ILE A 137 4.46 -29.70 -15.92
CA ILE A 137 3.95 -28.84 -16.99
C ILE A 137 2.91 -27.86 -16.44
N ALA A 138 2.01 -28.31 -15.58
CA ALA A 138 1.00 -27.46 -14.95
C ALA A 138 1.66 -26.37 -14.07
N LEU A 139 2.68 -26.71 -13.28
CA LEU A 139 3.44 -25.77 -12.46
C LEU A 139 4.24 -24.76 -13.31
N GLN A 140 4.81 -25.18 -14.44
CA GLN A 140 5.58 -24.30 -15.32
C GLN A 140 4.70 -23.46 -16.26
N SER A 141 3.50 -23.91 -16.61
CA SER A 141 2.55 -23.09 -17.37
C SER A 141 2.08 -21.86 -16.57
N THR A 142 2.21 -21.89 -15.24
CA THR A 142 2.03 -20.73 -14.38
C THR A 142 3.26 -19.80 -14.32
N ALA A 143 4.44 -20.28 -14.77
CA ALA A 143 5.72 -19.55 -14.78
C ALA A 143 6.19 -19.04 -16.17
N GLY A 144 5.37 -19.19 -17.21
CA GLY A 144 5.77 -19.07 -18.62
C GLY A 144 5.99 -17.68 -19.19
N ASP A 145 6.81 -17.67 -20.20
CA ASP A 145 7.39 -16.63 -21.04
C ASP A 145 6.53 -15.38 -21.33
N VAL A 146 7.11 -14.23 -21.01
CA VAL A 146 6.62 -12.89 -21.40
C VAL A 146 7.33 -12.45 -22.70
N ASP A 147 7.16 -13.19 -23.79
CA ASP A 147 7.53 -12.68 -25.11
C ASP A 147 6.41 -12.89 -26.14
N GLY A 148 5.83 -11.75 -26.50
CA GLY A 148 5.13 -11.44 -27.72
C GLY A 148 3.91 -12.28 -28.18
N PRO A 149 2.96 -11.68 -28.90
CA PRO A 149 1.82 -12.40 -29.48
C PRO A 149 2.27 -13.24 -30.67
N GLY A 150 2.74 -14.46 -30.44
CA GLY A 150 3.20 -15.37 -31.49
C GLY A 150 4.05 -16.54 -31.03
N GLY A 151 4.46 -16.62 -29.77
CA GLY A 151 5.19 -17.75 -29.22
C GLY A 151 4.29 -18.99 -29.15
N SER A 152 4.56 -19.99 -29.97
CA SER A 152 3.76 -21.18 -30.14
C SER A 152 3.80 -22.08 -28.89
N ARG A 153 2.67 -22.27 -28.24
CA ARG A 153 2.39 -23.32 -27.24
C ARG A 153 2.90 -24.73 -27.65
N ALA A 154 3.24 -24.90 -28.92
CA ALA A 154 3.70 -26.17 -29.46
C ALA A 154 5.19 -26.48 -29.19
N GLN A 155 6.05 -25.48 -28.86
CA GLN A 155 7.46 -25.71 -28.57
C GLN A 155 7.73 -26.08 -27.10
N GLU A 156 6.87 -25.72 -26.15
CA GLU A 156 7.02 -26.05 -24.72
C GLU A 156 6.80 -27.54 -24.41
N ALA A 157 6.02 -28.24 -25.22
CA ALA A 157 5.74 -29.66 -25.05
C ALA A 157 6.92 -30.60 -25.33
N THR A 158 8.04 -30.08 -25.85
CA THR A 158 9.21 -30.88 -26.29
C THR A 158 10.44 -30.75 -25.37
N LEU A 159 10.37 -29.93 -24.32
CA LEU A 159 11.47 -29.80 -23.37
C LEU A 159 11.56 -31.04 -22.48
N PRO A 160 12.76 -31.60 -22.27
CA PRO A 160 12.94 -32.73 -21.38
C PRO A 160 12.52 -32.35 -19.96
N ARG A 161 11.81 -33.25 -19.28
CA ARG A 161 11.41 -33.11 -17.88
C ARG A 161 12.27 -34.03 -17.05
N PHE A 162 12.68 -33.55 -15.89
CA PHE A 162 13.58 -34.30 -15.02
C PHE A 162 12.91 -34.64 -13.72
N ALA A 163 13.25 -35.78 -13.14
CA ALA A 163 12.77 -36.24 -11.86
C ALA A 163 13.11 -35.22 -10.73
N ALA A 164 12.20 -35.02 -9.83
CA ALA A 164 12.39 -34.12 -8.70
C ALA A 164 13.54 -34.58 -7.79
N LEU A 165 14.29 -33.64 -7.26
CA LEU A 165 15.30 -33.87 -6.23
C LEU A 165 14.79 -33.39 -4.89
N THR A 166 14.99 -34.17 -3.84
CA THR A 166 14.68 -33.79 -2.47
C THR A 166 15.94 -33.38 -1.74
N VAL A 167 15.97 -32.15 -1.24
CA VAL A 167 17.09 -31.61 -0.45
C VAL A 167 16.66 -31.50 1.01
N ASN A 168 17.33 -32.20 1.92
CA ASN A 168 17.09 -32.14 3.36
C ASN A 168 18.24 -31.41 4.05
N LEU A 169 17.91 -30.42 4.88
CA LEU A 169 18.85 -29.61 5.66
C LEU A 169 18.41 -29.56 7.11
N GLU A 170 19.33 -29.99 8.02
CA GLU A 170 19.23 -29.67 9.45
C GLU A 170 20.11 -28.46 9.74
N PHE A 171 19.59 -27.46 10.42
CA PHE A 171 20.28 -26.20 10.73
C PHE A 171 19.96 -25.72 12.15
N ALA A 172 20.80 -24.82 12.66
CA ALA A 172 20.56 -24.17 13.95
C ALA A 172 21.01 -22.71 13.90
N ILE A 173 20.31 -21.87 14.65
CA ILE A 173 20.62 -20.46 14.87
C ILE A 173 20.68 -20.24 16.39
N ASP A 174 21.87 -20.02 16.93
CA ASP A 174 22.07 -19.91 18.38
C ASP A 174 21.70 -18.53 18.93
N SER A 175 21.72 -17.51 18.09
CA SER A 175 21.32 -16.15 18.44
C SER A 175 20.66 -15.46 17.24
N ILE A 176 19.35 -15.40 17.25
CA ILE A 176 18.56 -14.79 16.19
C ILE A 176 18.70 -13.26 16.31
N ARG A 177 19.16 -12.62 15.24
CA ARG A 177 19.35 -11.16 15.14
C ARG A 177 18.40 -10.51 14.15
N ASP A 178 17.93 -11.28 13.17
CA ASP A 178 17.11 -10.82 12.06
C ASP A 178 16.01 -11.82 11.74
N GLY A 179 14.90 -11.36 11.15
CA GLY A 179 13.79 -12.19 10.71
C GLY A 179 12.75 -12.52 11.78
N LEU A 180 13.12 -12.56 13.06
CA LEU A 180 12.21 -12.81 14.18
C LEU A 180 12.46 -11.82 15.32
N GLN A 181 11.43 -11.10 15.71
CA GLN A 181 11.44 -10.19 16.84
C GLN A 181 10.95 -10.89 18.09
N PHE A 182 11.64 -10.65 19.22
CA PHE A 182 11.28 -11.18 20.53
C PHE A 182 10.94 -10.02 21.46
N VAL A 183 9.81 -10.12 22.15
CA VAL A 183 9.32 -9.13 23.11
C VAL A 183 9.00 -9.80 24.42
N GLY A 184 9.17 -9.10 25.55
CA GLY A 184 8.83 -9.62 26.89
C GLY A 184 9.79 -10.67 27.45
N VAL A 185 10.93 -10.94 26.78
CA VAL A 185 11.88 -11.98 27.19
C VAL A 185 13.13 -11.43 27.86
N GLU A 186 13.36 -10.10 27.79
CA GLU A 186 14.51 -9.44 28.38
C GLU A 186 14.33 -9.20 29.89
N HIS A 187 15.46 -9.11 30.58
CA HIS A 187 15.45 -8.80 32.02
C HIS A 187 14.83 -7.40 32.25
N GLY A 188 13.77 -7.35 33.05
CA GLY A 188 13.06 -6.09 33.37
C GLY A 188 11.94 -5.70 32.41
N ASP A 189 11.74 -6.43 31.31
CA ASP A 189 10.58 -6.24 30.45
C ASP A 189 9.33 -6.80 31.14
N ARG A 190 8.25 -5.99 31.18
CA ARG A 190 7.00 -6.33 31.86
C ARG A 190 5.91 -6.85 30.90
N ARG A 191 6.21 -6.82 29.61
CA ARG A 191 5.26 -7.27 28.58
C ARG A 191 5.17 -8.78 28.54
N TYR A 192 4.06 -9.29 28.00
CA TYR A 192 3.91 -10.71 27.78
C TYR A 192 4.98 -11.24 26.81
N PRO A 193 5.68 -12.34 27.12
CA PRO A 193 6.60 -12.97 26.19
C PRO A 193 5.93 -13.40 24.90
N HIS A 194 6.39 -12.88 23.77
CA HIS A 194 5.95 -13.27 22.46
C HIS A 194 7.05 -13.06 21.41
N ALA A 195 6.88 -13.71 20.26
CA ALA A 195 7.79 -13.54 19.13
C ALA A 195 6.98 -13.52 17.82
N TYR A 196 7.47 -12.79 16.83
CA TYR A 196 6.82 -12.71 15.52
C TYR A 196 7.83 -12.44 14.42
N THR A 197 7.50 -12.85 13.17
CA THR A 197 8.33 -12.61 12.00
C THR A 197 8.25 -11.16 11.54
N THR A 198 9.41 -10.60 11.16
CA THR A 198 9.52 -9.21 10.66
C THR A 198 9.43 -9.16 9.14
N ASN A 199 8.39 -9.75 8.58
CA ASN A 199 8.20 -9.84 7.14
C ASN A 199 8.02 -8.47 6.47
N SER A 200 8.51 -8.37 5.24
CA SER A 200 8.09 -7.34 4.30
C SER A 200 7.73 -8.02 2.98
N LEU A 201 7.06 -7.30 2.08
CA LEU A 201 6.75 -7.83 0.75
C LEU A 201 7.98 -7.87 -0.19
N GLU A 202 9.17 -7.62 0.35
CA GLU A 202 10.45 -7.67 -0.35
C GLU A 202 11.15 -9.01 -0.14
N SER A 203 11.99 -9.41 -1.10
CA SER A 203 12.83 -10.60 -0.99
C SER A 203 13.95 -10.41 0.04
N GLY A 204 14.47 -11.50 0.58
CA GLY A 204 15.58 -11.52 1.53
C GLY A 204 15.17 -11.53 3.00
N ILE A 205 13.90 -11.75 3.30
CA ILE A 205 13.31 -11.76 4.65
C ILE A 205 13.08 -13.19 5.18
N GLY A 206 12.89 -14.18 4.29
CA GLY A 206 12.71 -15.59 4.69
C GLY A 206 14.03 -16.25 5.05
N CYS A 207 15.08 -16.00 4.32
CA CYS A 207 16.39 -16.65 4.48
C CYS A 207 17.12 -16.41 5.84
N PRO A 208 16.81 -15.40 6.65
CA PRO A 208 17.35 -15.31 8.01
C PRO A 208 16.88 -16.43 8.94
N LEU A 209 15.73 -17.04 8.70
CA LEU A 209 15.12 -18.03 9.58
C LEU A 209 15.32 -19.47 9.11
N PHE A 210 15.34 -19.71 7.81
CA PHE A 210 15.50 -21.04 7.22
C PHE A 210 16.09 -20.97 5.80
N PRO A 211 16.83 -22.02 5.36
CA PRO A 211 17.30 -22.10 3.99
C PRO A 211 16.14 -22.16 2.99
N CYS A 212 16.13 -21.28 1.99
CA CYS A 212 15.09 -21.20 0.97
C CYS A 212 15.61 -20.55 -0.32
N VAL A 213 14.84 -20.53 -1.38
CA VAL A 213 15.01 -19.59 -2.49
C VAL A 213 14.25 -18.32 -2.12
N ASP A 214 14.96 -17.23 -1.88
CA ASP A 214 14.42 -15.98 -1.37
C ASP A 214 14.59 -14.86 -2.40
N ASP A 215 13.83 -14.97 -3.48
CA ASP A 215 13.75 -13.98 -4.55
C ASP A 215 12.30 -13.50 -4.75
N THR A 216 12.09 -12.51 -5.63
CA THR A 216 10.76 -11.94 -5.87
C THR A 216 9.85 -12.87 -6.67
N SER A 217 10.39 -13.83 -7.42
CA SER A 217 9.66 -14.60 -8.43
C SER A 217 9.43 -16.06 -8.05
N SER A 218 10.27 -16.65 -7.20
CA SER A 218 10.15 -18.06 -6.79
C SER A 218 9.00 -18.25 -5.82
N ARG A 219 8.05 -19.10 -6.20
CA ARG A 219 6.87 -19.46 -5.40
C ARG A 219 6.69 -20.96 -5.38
N CYS A 220 6.39 -21.51 -4.21
CA CYS A 220 6.10 -22.91 -4.01
C CYS A 220 4.98 -23.11 -2.99
N THR A 221 4.52 -24.34 -2.84
CA THR A 221 3.61 -24.71 -1.74
C THR A 221 4.41 -24.97 -0.45
N TRP A 222 3.79 -24.77 0.70
CA TRP A 222 4.48 -24.79 1.99
C TRP A 222 3.78 -25.64 3.03
N GLU A 223 4.60 -26.33 3.85
CA GLU A 223 4.21 -26.90 5.13
C GLU A 223 5.11 -26.36 6.24
N PHE A 224 4.50 -25.84 7.29
CA PHE A 224 5.21 -25.33 8.48
C PHE A 224 4.80 -26.08 9.73
N SER A 225 5.79 -26.52 10.52
CA SER A 225 5.57 -27.09 11.85
C SER A 225 6.42 -26.30 12.85
N ILE A 226 5.76 -25.61 13.78
CA ILE A 226 6.40 -24.73 14.75
C ILE A 226 6.25 -25.35 16.13
N THR A 227 7.37 -25.68 16.76
CA THR A 227 7.42 -26.19 18.13
C THR A 227 7.76 -25.07 19.10
N CYS A 228 6.92 -24.87 20.10
CA CYS A 228 7.06 -23.83 21.11
C CYS A 228 6.66 -24.33 22.50
N PRO A 229 6.87 -23.57 23.59
CA PRO A 229 6.32 -23.88 24.90
C PRO A 229 4.78 -23.99 24.83
N SER A 230 4.19 -24.92 25.58
CA SER A 230 2.72 -25.11 25.65
C SER A 230 2.04 -24.04 26.49
N SER A 231 2.73 -23.50 27.49
CA SER A 231 2.22 -22.44 28.38
C SER A 231 3.21 -21.32 28.56
N LEU A 232 2.74 -20.16 29.00
CA LEU A 232 3.57 -18.98 29.23
C LEU A 232 4.64 -19.22 30.29
N GLY A 233 4.32 -19.99 31.38
CA GLY A 233 5.28 -20.40 32.38
C GLY A 233 6.43 -21.24 31.81
N GLY A 234 6.15 -22.07 30.81
CA GLY A 234 7.14 -22.91 30.12
C GLY A 234 8.21 -22.14 29.33
N VAL A 235 7.99 -20.87 29.03
CA VAL A 235 8.98 -20.02 28.34
C VAL A 235 10.27 -19.90 29.14
N PHE A 236 10.20 -19.81 30.46
CA PHE A 236 11.33 -19.57 31.35
C PHE A 236 11.81 -20.81 32.11
N ASP A 237 11.08 -21.95 32.08
CA ASP A 237 11.34 -23.15 32.88
C ASP A 237 12.48 -24.05 32.37
N ARG A 238 13.14 -23.71 31.27
CA ARG A 238 14.26 -24.53 30.78
C ARG A 238 15.45 -24.49 31.72
N LYS A 239 15.92 -25.68 32.09
CA LYS A 239 17.02 -26.00 33.00
C LYS A 239 18.11 -24.95 33.03
N SER A 240 18.28 -24.31 34.19
CA SER A 240 19.41 -23.48 34.62
C SER A 240 19.47 -21.99 34.21
N ARG A 241 18.42 -21.34 33.78
CA ARG A 241 18.43 -19.90 33.75
C ARG A 241 17.46 -19.35 34.79
N SER A 242 18.02 -18.56 35.72
CA SER A 242 17.24 -17.83 36.71
C SER A 242 16.17 -16.99 35.94
N ARG A 243 14.93 -17.19 36.35
CA ARG A 243 13.79 -16.34 35.88
C ARG A 243 14.23 -14.87 35.99
N PRO A 244 14.02 -14.02 35.00
CA PRO A 244 14.29 -12.60 35.14
C PRO A 244 13.50 -12.10 36.34
N GLN A 245 14.20 -11.61 37.39
CA GLN A 245 13.61 -11.26 38.69
C GLN A 245 12.50 -10.18 38.62
N ASN A 246 12.27 -9.59 37.47
CA ASN A 246 11.28 -8.52 37.25
C ASN A 246 10.12 -8.86 36.32
N ALA A 247 10.01 -10.09 35.81
CA ALA A 247 8.80 -10.52 35.15
C ALA A 247 7.71 -10.71 36.20
N GLN A 248 6.92 -9.67 36.45
CA GLN A 248 5.73 -9.74 37.31
C GLN A 248 4.59 -10.42 36.54
N LEU A 249 4.83 -11.64 36.06
CA LEU A 249 3.76 -12.52 35.67
C LEU A 249 3.08 -12.97 36.95
N SER A 250 1.77 -12.79 37.00
CA SER A 250 0.98 -13.34 38.09
C SER A 250 1.01 -14.88 38.03
N ALA A 251 0.74 -15.56 39.13
CA ALA A 251 0.63 -17.02 39.11
C ALA A 251 -0.49 -17.51 38.16
N ASP A 252 -1.50 -16.67 37.95
CA ASP A 252 -2.60 -16.95 37.01
C ASP A 252 -2.15 -16.84 35.54
N ASP A 253 -1.23 -15.90 35.25
CA ASP A 253 -0.69 -15.73 33.89
C ASP A 253 0.22 -16.89 33.44
N GLU A 254 0.89 -17.58 34.36
CA GLU A 254 1.77 -18.73 34.05
C GLU A 254 1.02 -19.87 33.34
N GLY A 255 -0.29 -19.99 33.63
CA GLY A 255 -1.16 -20.98 33.03
C GLY A 255 -1.70 -20.64 31.63
N LEU A 256 -1.45 -19.43 31.12
CA LEU A 256 -1.92 -19.04 29.80
C LEU A 256 -1.29 -19.91 28.70
N ASP A 257 -2.14 -20.38 27.80
CA ASP A 257 -1.70 -21.18 26.65
C ASP A 257 -0.92 -20.31 25.65
N MET A 258 0.20 -20.84 25.17
CA MET A 258 0.93 -20.23 24.06
C MET A 258 0.29 -20.63 22.73
N SER A 259 -0.11 -19.67 21.94
CA SER A 259 -0.71 -19.88 20.63
C SER A 259 0.30 -19.60 19.52
N VAL A 260 0.18 -20.33 18.41
CA VAL A 260 0.92 -20.04 17.18
C VAL A 260 -0.08 -19.59 16.11
N VAL A 261 0.13 -18.42 15.54
CA VAL A 261 -0.62 -17.90 14.41
C VAL A 261 0.32 -17.84 13.22
N CYS A 262 0.00 -18.51 12.10
CA CYS A 262 0.90 -18.63 10.96
C CYS A 262 0.15 -18.46 9.64
N SER A 263 0.88 -18.13 8.60
CA SER A 263 0.41 -18.20 7.21
C SER A 263 0.00 -19.61 6.83
N GLY A 264 -1.06 -19.75 6.04
CA GLY A 264 -1.65 -21.05 5.69
C GLY A 264 -2.78 -21.48 6.63
N ASP A 265 -3.31 -22.67 6.39
CA ASP A 265 -4.40 -23.25 7.14
C ASP A 265 -3.84 -24.16 8.24
N LEU A 266 -4.43 -24.09 9.43
CA LEU A 266 -4.05 -24.95 10.55
C LEU A 266 -4.39 -26.42 10.20
N THR A 267 -3.40 -27.31 10.31
CA THR A 267 -3.56 -28.73 10.06
C THR A 267 -3.54 -29.56 11.35
N ASP A 268 -2.62 -29.27 12.26
CA ASP A 268 -2.46 -30.00 13.52
C ASP A 268 -2.00 -29.07 14.65
N ASP A 269 -2.45 -29.36 15.90
CA ASP A 269 -1.92 -28.79 17.16
C ASP A 269 -1.74 -29.93 18.15
N ILE A 270 -0.49 -30.36 18.37
CA ILE A 270 -0.15 -31.58 19.11
C ILE A 270 0.82 -31.22 20.24
N VAL A 271 0.41 -31.52 21.47
CA VAL A 271 1.31 -31.48 22.64
C VAL A 271 2.27 -32.68 22.57
N ASP A 272 3.58 -32.44 22.77
CA ASP A 272 4.57 -33.49 22.72
C ASP A 272 4.28 -34.55 23.82
N PRO A 273 4.01 -35.81 23.46
CA PRO A 273 3.73 -36.86 24.47
C PRO A 273 4.88 -37.12 25.42
N LYS A 274 6.11 -36.78 25.06
CA LYS A 274 7.31 -36.99 25.89
C LYS A 274 7.64 -35.77 26.77
N ASP A 275 7.27 -34.60 26.30
CA ASP A 275 7.47 -33.34 27.02
C ASP A 275 6.22 -32.45 26.92
N PRO A 276 5.24 -32.62 27.83
CA PRO A 276 3.99 -31.86 27.81
C PRO A 276 4.16 -30.35 27.96
N SER A 277 5.36 -29.87 28.33
CA SER A 277 5.68 -28.43 28.37
C SER A 277 5.85 -27.83 26.97
N ARG A 278 5.82 -28.63 25.92
CA ARG A 278 5.99 -28.21 24.54
C ARG A 278 4.87 -28.73 23.64
N LYS A 279 4.57 -27.97 22.63
CA LYS A 279 3.62 -28.34 21.57
C LYS A 279 4.15 -27.98 20.19
N THR A 280 3.68 -28.71 19.20
CA THR A 280 3.96 -28.47 17.78
C THR A 280 2.66 -28.14 17.06
N VAL A 281 2.64 -27.00 16.41
CA VAL A 281 1.50 -26.51 15.62
C VAL A 281 1.89 -26.51 14.15
N SER A 282 1.10 -27.16 13.31
CA SER A 282 1.39 -27.36 11.89
C SER A 282 0.39 -26.62 11.01
N PHE A 283 0.90 -26.06 9.91
CA PHE A 283 0.14 -25.27 8.94
C PHE A 283 0.52 -25.70 7.52
N ALA A 284 -0.43 -25.61 6.60
CA ALA A 284 -0.18 -25.86 5.18
C ALA A 284 -0.71 -24.71 4.30
N SER A 285 0.04 -24.38 3.26
CA SER A 285 -0.42 -23.47 2.19
C SER A 285 -0.34 -24.19 0.85
N TYR A 286 -1.50 -24.43 0.28
CA TYR A 286 -1.63 -25.05 -1.05
C TYR A 286 -1.53 -24.03 -2.18
N SER A 287 -1.68 -22.75 -1.88
CA SER A 287 -1.41 -21.68 -2.83
C SER A 287 0.09 -21.42 -2.89
N PRO A 288 0.70 -21.30 -4.10
CA PRO A 288 2.12 -21.00 -4.23
C PRO A 288 2.46 -19.62 -3.64
N LEU A 289 3.44 -19.59 -2.73
CA LEU A 289 3.89 -18.39 -2.02
C LEU A 289 5.42 -18.25 -2.09
N GLY A 290 5.91 -17.03 -2.08
CA GLY A 290 7.34 -16.75 -1.87
C GLY A 290 7.71 -16.86 -0.38
N ALA A 291 8.98 -17.13 -0.09
CA ALA A 291 9.48 -17.23 1.29
C ALA A 291 9.21 -15.97 2.12
N GLN A 292 9.32 -14.79 1.51
CA GLN A 292 9.05 -13.50 2.15
C GLN A 292 7.58 -13.29 2.56
N GLN A 293 6.67 -14.08 1.96
CA GLN A 293 5.22 -13.96 2.22
C GLN A 293 4.75 -14.83 3.41
N ILE A 294 5.63 -15.68 3.95
CA ILE A 294 5.31 -16.53 5.09
C ILE A 294 5.63 -15.80 6.39
N GLY A 295 4.62 -15.63 7.22
CA GLY A 295 4.76 -15.02 8.53
C GLY A 295 4.13 -15.86 9.63
N PHE A 296 4.63 -15.73 10.87
CA PHE A 296 4.04 -16.34 12.05
C PHE A 296 4.29 -15.49 13.30
N ALA A 297 3.44 -15.69 14.29
CA ALA A 297 3.58 -15.14 15.63
C ALA A 297 3.35 -16.23 16.68
N ILE A 298 4.09 -16.15 17.79
CA ILE A 298 4.01 -17.08 18.94
C ILE A 298 3.79 -16.24 20.17
N GLY A 299 2.76 -16.50 20.95
CA GLY A 299 2.48 -15.74 22.17
C GLY A 299 1.24 -16.25 22.90
N PRO A 300 0.94 -15.72 24.09
CA PRO A 300 -0.27 -16.04 24.84
C PRO A 300 -1.48 -15.27 24.27
N PHE A 301 -1.83 -15.53 23.01
CA PHE A 301 -2.85 -14.76 22.31
C PHE A 301 -4.26 -15.17 22.69
N GLU A 302 -5.11 -14.19 22.99
CA GLU A 302 -6.55 -14.32 23.04
C GLU A 302 -7.15 -14.27 21.64
N TYR A 303 -8.15 -15.09 21.38
CA TYR A 303 -8.84 -15.19 20.10
C TYR A 303 -10.11 -14.34 20.09
N VAL A 304 -10.32 -13.57 19.03
CA VAL A 304 -11.53 -12.79 18.77
C VAL A 304 -12.07 -13.17 17.39
N ASN A 305 -13.34 -13.59 17.34
CA ASN A 305 -14.03 -13.86 16.09
C ASN A 305 -14.56 -12.56 15.48
N LEU A 306 -14.07 -12.14 14.33
CA LEU A 306 -14.53 -10.94 13.65
C LEU A 306 -15.70 -11.18 12.69
N ALA A 307 -16.07 -12.43 12.42
CA ALA A 307 -17.20 -12.74 11.56
C ALA A 307 -18.54 -12.31 12.20
N ASP A 308 -18.60 -12.21 13.53
CA ASP A 308 -19.79 -11.81 14.28
C ASP A 308 -20.19 -10.33 14.03
N PHE A 309 -19.32 -9.54 13.39
CA PHE A 309 -19.57 -8.13 13.02
C PHE A 309 -20.16 -7.95 11.62
N ARG A 310 -20.50 -9.03 10.91
CA ARG A 310 -21.19 -8.93 9.63
C ARG A 310 -22.64 -8.49 9.82
N GLU A 311 -23.11 -7.65 8.91
CA GLU A 311 -24.52 -7.31 8.80
C GLU A 311 -25.29 -8.48 8.20
N SER A 312 -26.50 -8.78 8.71
CA SER A 312 -27.33 -9.92 8.27
C SER A 312 -27.64 -9.92 6.77
N ASP A 313 -27.82 -8.75 6.18
CA ASP A 313 -28.12 -8.61 4.76
C ASP A 313 -26.92 -9.00 3.86
N GLN A 314 -25.71 -8.76 4.33
CA GLN A 314 -24.47 -9.16 3.65
C GLN A 314 -24.21 -10.66 3.77
N ASP A 315 -24.50 -11.24 4.94
CA ASP A 315 -24.43 -12.68 5.14
C ASP A 315 -25.40 -13.45 4.23
N GLU A 316 -26.60 -12.93 3.99
CA GLU A 316 -27.55 -13.51 3.05
C GLU A 316 -27.05 -13.48 1.60
N GLN A 317 -26.37 -12.40 1.19
CA GLN A 317 -25.83 -12.26 -0.16
C GLN A 317 -24.61 -13.14 -0.43
N LEU A 318 -23.72 -13.30 0.56
CA LEU A 318 -22.49 -14.08 0.46
C LEU A 318 -22.72 -15.56 0.77
N GLY A 319 -23.65 -15.88 1.67
CA GLY A 319 -24.00 -17.25 2.06
C GLY A 319 -22.77 -18.07 2.48
N GLN A 320 -22.57 -19.24 1.85
CA GLN A 320 -21.43 -20.13 2.13
C GLN A 320 -20.07 -19.58 1.65
N ASN A 321 -20.03 -18.45 0.94
CA ASN A 321 -18.80 -17.83 0.43
C ASN A 321 -18.24 -16.76 1.39
N ALA A 322 -18.85 -16.57 2.54
CA ALA A 322 -18.34 -15.64 3.56
C ALA A 322 -16.97 -16.10 4.08
N ILE A 323 -15.96 -15.24 3.97
CA ILE A 323 -14.59 -15.59 4.37
C ILE A 323 -14.45 -15.50 5.89
N PRO A 324 -13.94 -16.54 6.59
CA PRO A 324 -13.66 -16.48 8.02
C PRO A 324 -12.61 -15.40 8.35
N LEU A 325 -12.90 -14.63 9.39
CA LEU A 325 -12.03 -13.55 9.89
C LEU A 325 -11.68 -13.81 11.35
N HIS A 326 -10.39 -13.80 11.65
CA HIS A 326 -9.88 -14.10 12.97
C HIS A 326 -8.96 -12.98 13.45
N ALA A 327 -9.08 -12.58 14.70
CA ALA A 327 -8.12 -11.70 15.33
C ALA A 327 -7.50 -12.35 16.56
N PHE A 328 -6.26 -12.00 16.82
CA PHE A 328 -5.46 -12.49 17.94
C PHE A 328 -4.80 -11.31 18.61
N CYS A 329 -4.86 -11.22 19.93
CA CYS A 329 -4.26 -10.14 20.70
C CYS A 329 -3.62 -10.65 21.98
N LEU A 330 -2.75 -9.85 22.56
CA LEU A 330 -2.21 -10.13 23.89
C LEU A 330 -3.30 -10.04 24.96
N PRO A 331 -3.17 -10.74 26.08
CA PRO A 331 -4.20 -10.86 27.10
C PRO A 331 -4.75 -9.51 27.58
N GLY A 332 -6.08 -9.45 27.76
CA GLY A 332 -6.79 -8.28 28.30
C GLY A 332 -7.05 -7.17 27.29
N ARG A 333 -6.87 -7.40 25.99
CA ARG A 333 -7.11 -6.39 24.94
C ARG A 333 -8.21 -6.77 23.94
N ALA A 334 -8.99 -7.81 24.23
CA ALA A 334 -10.04 -8.30 23.33
C ALA A 334 -11.10 -7.24 22.99
N ASP A 335 -11.52 -6.41 23.95
CA ASP A 335 -12.51 -5.34 23.74
C ASP A 335 -11.99 -4.25 22.79
N GLU A 336 -10.71 -3.88 22.92
CA GLU A 336 -10.08 -2.93 22.03
C GLU A 336 -9.97 -3.49 20.59
N VAL A 337 -9.66 -4.78 20.46
CA VAL A 337 -9.62 -5.46 19.16
C VAL A 337 -11.00 -5.48 18.51
N GLN A 338 -12.05 -5.80 19.26
CA GLN A 338 -13.42 -5.75 18.76
C GLN A 338 -13.77 -4.36 18.24
N ASN A 339 -13.47 -3.31 19.02
CA ASN A 339 -13.77 -1.93 18.64
C ASN A 339 -12.95 -1.48 17.42
N THR A 340 -11.66 -1.82 17.35
CA THR A 340 -10.77 -1.37 16.29
C THR A 340 -11.00 -2.12 14.98
N SER A 341 -11.34 -3.42 15.05
CA SER A 341 -11.35 -4.31 13.89
C SER A 341 -12.74 -4.55 13.31
N PHE A 342 -13.82 -3.99 13.88
CA PHE A 342 -15.18 -4.22 13.39
C PHE A 342 -15.38 -3.90 11.89
N PRO A 343 -14.70 -2.89 11.26
CA PRO A 343 -14.91 -2.61 9.84
C PRO A 343 -14.30 -3.67 8.90
N MET A 344 -13.49 -4.59 9.45
CA MET A 344 -12.77 -5.57 8.61
C MET A 344 -13.71 -6.58 7.94
N ALA A 345 -14.83 -6.92 8.58
CA ALA A 345 -15.84 -7.78 7.99
C ALA A 345 -16.45 -7.14 6.74
N GLN A 346 -16.84 -5.86 6.83
CA GLN A 346 -17.35 -5.11 5.68
C GLN A 346 -16.28 -4.92 4.60
N ALA A 347 -15.01 -4.74 4.97
CA ALA A 347 -13.92 -4.54 4.03
C ALA A 347 -13.66 -5.76 3.16
N ILE A 348 -13.58 -6.97 3.76
CA ILE A 348 -13.34 -8.19 2.99
C ILE A 348 -14.51 -8.52 2.05
N ASP A 349 -15.73 -8.27 2.49
CA ASP A 349 -16.93 -8.49 1.70
C ASP A 349 -17.01 -7.47 0.55
N PHE A 350 -16.73 -6.20 0.82
CA PHE A 350 -16.63 -5.16 -0.21
C PHE A 350 -15.58 -5.50 -1.29
N PHE A 351 -14.38 -5.94 -0.88
CA PHE A 351 -13.33 -6.31 -1.83
C PHE A 351 -13.70 -7.55 -2.64
N SER A 352 -14.29 -8.55 -1.99
CA SER A 352 -14.71 -9.79 -2.66
C SER A 352 -15.80 -9.54 -3.71
N LEU A 353 -16.74 -8.67 -3.42
CA LEU A 353 -17.81 -8.28 -4.35
C LEU A 353 -17.30 -7.36 -5.47
N SER A 354 -16.45 -6.38 -5.15
CA SER A 354 -16.01 -5.36 -6.10
C SER A 354 -14.89 -5.82 -7.02
N TYR A 355 -13.96 -6.64 -6.51
CA TYR A 355 -12.72 -6.97 -7.21
C TYR A 355 -12.54 -8.48 -7.47
N GLY A 356 -13.37 -9.32 -6.88
CA GLY A 356 -13.33 -10.77 -7.04
C GLY A 356 -12.93 -11.48 -5.77
N SER A 357 -13.23 -12.78 -5.72
CA SER A 357 -13.09 -13.61 -4.50
C SER A 357 -11.71 -13.49 -3.85
N TYR A 358 -11.71 -13.55 -2.55
CA TYR A 358 -10.51 -13.59 -1.71
C TYR A 358 -9.61 -14.77 -2.09
N PRO A 359 -8.28 -14.56 -2.18
CA PRO A 359 -7.39 -15.60 -2.72
C PRO A 359 -7.07 -16.78 -1.76
N PHE A 360 -7.41 -16.66 -0.47
CA PHE A 360 -7.12 -17.67 0.54
C PHE A 360 -8.38 -18.17 1.23
N ALA A 361 -8.26 -19.15 2.15
CA ALA A 361 -9.40 -19.74 2.85
C ALA A 361 -9.89 -18.87 4.02
N SER A 362 -8.99 -18.17 4.73
CA SER A 362 -9.31 -17.34 5.89
C SER A 362 -8.36 -16.14 5.99
N TYR A 363 -8.72 -15.11 6.76
CA TYR A 363 -7.83 -13.98 7.06
C TYR A 363 -7.65 -13.83 8.57
N LYS A 364 -6.40 -13.59 8.99
CA LYS A 364 -5.98 -13.48 10.39
C LYS A 364 -5.33 -12.14 10.66
N ILE A 365 -5.63 -11.52 11.78
CA ILE A 365 -4.94 -10.31 12.26
C ILE A 365 -4.33 -10.65 13.62
N CYS A 366 -3.04 -10.43 13.79
CA CYS A 366 -2.35 -10.67 15.04
C CYS A 366 -1.74 -9.37 15.57
N PHE A 367 -2.19 -8.91 16.74
CA PHE A 367 -1.71 -7.69 17.37
C PHE A 367 -0.59 -8.01 18.36
N VAL A 368 0.56 -7.36 18.18
CA VAL A 368 1.80 -7.57 18.94
C VAL A 368 2.48 -6.25 19.30
N ASP A 369 3.44 -6.29 20.22
CA ASP A 369 4.21 -5.11 20.61
C ASP A 369 5.47 -4.94 19.75
N ASP A 370 6.02 -3.71 19.72
CA ASP A 370 7.29 -3.34 19.07
C ASP A 370 7.39 -3.63 17.58
N VAL A 371 6.28 -3.57 16.85
CA VAL A 371 6.31 -3.73 15.40
C VAL A 371 7.03 -2.54 14.76
N PRO A 372 7.99 -2.75 13.85
CA PRO A 372 8.76 -1.67 13.24
C PRO A 372 7.92 -0.76 12.34
N THR A 373 6.78 -1.26 11.86
CA THR A 373 5.75 -0.53 11.09
C THR A 373 4.39 -0.84 11.67
N ASP A 374 3.36 -0.06 11.34
CA ASP A 374 2.03 -0.29 11.91
C ASP A 374 1.43 -1.65 11.53
N SER A 375 1.78 -2.20 10.36
CA SER A 375 1.31 -3.48 9.87
C SER A 375 2.36 -4.18 9.00
N LEU A 376 2.49 -5.49 9.16
CA LEU A 376 3.33 -6.38 8.36
C LEU A 376 2.41 -7.41 7.67
N PRO A 377 1.99 -7.17 6.41
CA PRO A 377 1.15 -8.12 5.69
C PRO A 377 1.94 -9.35 5.27
N THR A 378 1.37 -10.52 5.53
CA THR A 378 1.85 -11.84 5.09
C THR A 378 0.71 -12.63 4.48
N ALA A 379 0.96 -13.78 3.88
CA ALA A 379 -0.10 -14.56 3.24
C ALA A 379 -1.19 -14.94 4.25
N CYS A 380 -2.45 -14.64 3.91
CA CYS A 380 -3.66 -14.82 4.73
C CYS A 380 -3.58 -14.26 6.16
N MET A 381 -2.63 -13.34 6.44
CA MET A 381 -2.42 -12.82 7.78
C MET A 381 -1.82 -11.40 7.72
N SER A 382 -2.06 -10.60 8.75
CA SER A 382 -1.31 -9.36 9.03
C SER A 382 -0.88 -9.35 10.50
N ILE A 383 0.41 -9.06 10.73
CA ILE A 383 0.94 -8.80 12.07
C ILE A 383 0.87 -7.29 12.26
N CYS A 384 0.12 -6.85 13.26
CA CYS A 384 -0.21 -5.44 13.47
C CYS A 384 0.30 -4.94 14.82
N SER A 385 0.63 -3.66 14.87
CA SER A 385 1.05 -3.03 16.11
C SER A 385 -0.13 -2.85 17.08
N ASN A 386 0.11 -3.12 18.36
CA ASN A 386 -0.82 -2.82 19.44
C ASN A 386 -1.15 -1.31 19.56
N HIS A 387 -0.34 -0.43 18.95
CA HIS A 387 -0.64 1.01 18.90
C HIS A 387 -1.85 1.36 18.04
N LEU A 388 -2.28 0.45 17.18
CA LEU A 388 -3.49 0.63 16.38
C LEU A 388 -4.77 0.42 17.21
N LEU A 389 -4.68 -0.29 18.33
CA LEU A 389 -5.83 -0.62 19.17
C LEU A 389 -6.26 0.60 19.97
N PHE A 390 -7.55 0.82 20.02
CA PHE A 390 -8.17 1.89 20.82
C PHE A 390 -9.52 1.46 21.40
N PRO A 391 -9.85 1.90 22.62
CA PRO A 391 -11.15 1.65 23.24
C PRO A 391 -12.26 2.47 22.59
N ALA A 392 -13.51 2.08 22.83
CA ALA A 392 -14.70 2.70 22.22
C ALA A 392 -14.87 4.20 22.55
N GLU A 393 -14.29 4.68 23.64
CA GLU A 393 -14.36 6.08 24.07
C GLU A 393 -13.44 7.00 23.26
N MET A 394 -12.45 6.45 22.52
CA MET A 394 -11.51 7.19 21.69
C MET A 394 -11.90 7.11 20.22
N ILE A 395 -12.11 8.25 19.58
CA ILE A 395 -12.52 8.33 18.17
C ILE A 395 -11.35 8.77 17.27
N ASP A 396 -10.41 9.53 17.81
CA ASP A 396 -9.34 10.17 17.03
C ASP A 396 -8.51 9.19 16.15
N PRO A 397 -8.10 7.99 16.61
CA PRO A 397 -7.30 7.08 15.80
C PRO A 397 -8.11 6.25 14.79
N MET A 398 -9.44 6.27 14.84
CA MET A 398 -10.32 5.36 14.11
C MET A 398 -10.01 5.33 12.60
N TYR A 399 -9.89 6.49 11.96
CA TYR A 399 -9.67 6.54 10.52
C TYR A 399 -8.32 5.90 10.12
N GLU A 400 -7.24 6.30 10.78
CA GLU A 400 -5.89 5.84 10.42
C GLU A 400 -5.70 4.35 10.78
N SER A 401 -6.21 3.91 11.93
CA SER A 401 -6.18 2.50 12.34
C SER A 401 -6.97 1.63 11.36
N THR A 402 -8.22 2.02 11.03
CA THR A 402 -9.03 1.30 10.05
C THR A 402 -8.35 1.25 8.68
N ARG A 403 -7.84 2.38 8.19
CA ARG A 403 -7.14 2.46 6.90
C ARG A 403 -5.92 1.54 6.87
N THR A 404 -5.15 1.47 7.95
CA THR A 404 -3.98 0.59 8.07
C THR A 404 -4.36 -0.89 8.07
N LEU A 405 -5.38 -1.28 8.84
CA LEU A 405 -5.86 -2.66 8.87
C LEU A 405 -6.42 -3.10 7.51
N VAL A 406 -7.24 -2.25 6.89
CA VAL A 406 -7.81 -2.50 5.56
C VAL A 406 -6.71 -2.59 4.49
N HIS A 407 -5.63 -1.81 4.61
CA HIS A 407 -4.48 -1.95 3.70
C HIS A 407 -3.80 -3.31 3.83
N GLY A 408 -3.58 -3.82 5.04
CA GLY A 408 -3.06 -5.16 5.27
C GLY A 408 -3.91 -6.26 4.60
N LEU A 409 -5.24 -6.09 4.63
CA LEU A 409 -6.18 -6.95 3.90
C LEU A 409 -6.07 -6.78 2.38
N ALA A 410 -5.98 -5.53 1.88
CA ALA A 410 -5.84 -5.23 0.46
C ALA A 410 -4.57 -5.84 -0.15
N CYS A 411 -3.50 -5.92 0.63
CA CYS A 411 -2.24 -6.57 0.24
C CYS A 411 -2.41 -8.05 -0.09
N GLN A 412 -3.47 -8.72 0.39
CA GLN A 412 -3.74 -10.12 0.05
C GLN A 412 -4.02 -10.29 -1.46
N TRP A 413 -4.72 -9.33 -2.08
CA TRP A 413 -4.94 -9.31 -3.53
C TRP A 413 -3.73 -8.77 -4.30
N SER A 414 -3.11 -7.69 -3.80
CA SER A 414 -2.04 -6.97 -4.50
C SER A 414 -0.81 -6.80 -3.61
N GLY A 415 0.24 -7.55 -3.87
CA GLY A 415 1.46 -7.68 -3.09
C GLY A 415 1.73 -9.13 -2.65
N ILE A 416 0.66 -9.93 -2.43
CA ILE A 416 0.78 -11.34 -2.04
C ILE A 416 0.27 -12.25 -3.15
N ASN A 417 -1.00 -12.13 -3.57
CA ASN A 417 -1.51 -12.94 -4.70
C ASN A 417 -0.93 -12.47 -6.04
N ILE A 418 -0.95 -11.17 -6.31
CA ILE A 418 -0.21 -10.56 -7.41
C ILE A 418 1.08 -9.97 -6.86
N ILE A 419 2.20 -10.32 -7.47
CA ILE A 419 3.55 -9.86 -7.08
C ILE A 419 4.15 -8.99 -8.18
N PRO A 420 5.10 -8.10 -7.87
CA PRO A 420 5.87 -7.42 -8.90
C PRO A 420 6.79 -8.42 -9.62
N ASN A 421 6.94 -8.29 -10.93
CA ASN A 421 7.88 -9.13 -11.70
C ASN A 421 9.33 -8.80 -11.34
N GLU A 422 9.61 -7.52 -11.20
CA GLU A 422 10.89 -6.97 -10.74
C GLU A 422 10.65 -5.92 -9.67
N THR A 423 11.69 -5.56 -8.93
CA THR A 423 11.58 -4.52 -7.88
C THR A 423 11.09 -3.18 -8.45
N ALA A 424 11.43 -2.88 -9.71
CA ALA A 424 10.94 -1.69 -10.42
C ALA A 424 9.41 -1.66 -10.59
N ASP A 425 8.77 -2.81 -10.63
CA ASP A 425 7.32 -2.93 -10.78
C ASP A 425 6.54 -2.83 -9.45
N THR A 426 7.24 -2.71 -8.32
CA THR A 426 6.64 -2.64 -6.96
C THR A 426 5.61 -1.53 -6.84
N TRP A 427 5.78 -0.40 -7.53
CA TRP A 427 4.82 0.69 -7.52
C TRP A 427 3.41 0.28 -7.98
N VAL A 428 3.29 -0.72 -8.87
CA VAL A 428 1.99 -1.22 -9.35
C VAL A 428 1.26 -1.93 -8.21
N THR A 429 1.93 -2.88 -7.55
CA THR A 429 1.31 -3.68 -6.48
C THR A 429 0.98 -2.82 -5.27
N VAL A 430 1.90 -1.96 -4.85
CA VAL A 430 1.70 -1.01 -3.74
C VAL A 430 0.59 -0.01 -4.08
N GLY A 431 0.63 0.57 -5.28
CA GLY A 431 -0.37 1.54 -5.74
C GLY A 431 -1.77 0.94 -5.79
N VAL A 432 -1.92 -0.29 -6.32
CA VAL A 432 -3.21 -0.98 -6.39
C VAL A 432 -3.73 -1.31 -4.99
N ALA A 433 -2.90 -1.81 -4.08
CA ALA A 433 -3.31 -2.11 -2.70
C ALA A 433 -3.85 -0.87 -1.99
N TRP A 434 -3.14 0.26 -2.04
CA TRP A 434 -3.61 1.52 -1.46
C TRP A 434 -4.82 2.10 -2.19
N PHE A 435 -4.90 1.97 -3.52
CA PHE A 435 -6.05 2.45 -4.29
C PHE A 435 -7.34 1.74 -3.88
N ILE A 436 -7.34 0.40 -3.75
CA ILE A 436 -8.53 -0.34 -3.31
C ILE A 436 -8.85 -0.06 -1.83
N THR A 437 -7.84 0.11 -0.98
CA THR A 437 -8.00 0.56 0.42
C THR A 437 -8.74 1.90 0.48
N ASP A 438 -8.25 2.91 -0.24
CA ASP A 438 -8.84 4.25 -0.23
C ASP A 438 -10.23 4.27 -0.88
N THR A 439 -10.51 3.34 -1.80
CA THR A 439 -11.86 3.15 -2.36
C THR A 439 -12.84 2.61 -1.31
N PHE A 440 -12.41 1.66 -0.48
CA PHE A 440 -13.21 1.21 0.66
C PHE A 440 -13.39 2.31 1.70
N MET A 441 -12.33 3.05 2.04
CA MET A 441 -12.42 4.18 2.98
C MET A 441 -13.39 5.26 2.46
N LYS A 442 -13.45 5.48 1.15
CA LYS A 442 -14.47 6.33 0.53
C LYS A 442 -15.88 5.78 0.73
N HIS A 443 -16.06 4.47 0.61
CA HIS A 443 -17.35 3.81 0.85
C HIS A 443 -17.76 3.96 2.34
N LEU A 444 -16.83 3.78 3.25
CA LEU A 444 -17.08 3.83 4.70
C LEU A 444 -17.29 5.27 5.22
N CYS A 445 -16.43 6.20 4.83
CA CYS A 445 -16.36 7.56 5.39
C CYS A 445 -16.97 8.65 4.50
N GLY A 446 -17.39 8.29 3.29
CA GLY A 446 -17.99 9.21 2.32
C GLY A 446 -16.96 10.00 1.49
N ASN A 447 -17.49 10.68 0.48
CA ASN A 447 -16.70 11.36 -0.54
C ASN A 447 -15.93 12.59 -0.01
N ASN A 448 -16.48 13.30 0.99
CA ASN A 448 -15.83 14.48 1.56
C ASN A 448 -14.51 14.16 2.24
N GLU A 449 -14.50 13.14 3.11
CA GLU A 449 -13.29 12.68 3.79
C GLU A 449 -12.28 12.17 2.77
N TYR A 450 -12.74 11.41 1.80
CA TYR A 450 -11.89 10.89 0.73
C TYR A 450 -11.20 12.02 -0.05
N ARG A 451 -11.94 13.05 -0.50
CA ARG A 451 -11.38 14.19 -1.22
C ARG A 451 -10.39 14.98 -0.37
N PHE A 452 -10.72 15.16 0.92
CA PHE A 452 -9.84 15.83 1.86
C PHE A 452 -8.49 15.09 2.02
N ARG A 453 -8.53 13.77 2.17
CA ARG A 453 -7.33 12.94 2.27
C ARG A 453 -6.51 12.93 0.99
N LEU A 454 -7.15 12.83 -0.17
CA LEU A 454 -6.46 12.96 -1.45
C LEU A 454 -5.70 14.27 -1.57
N LYS A 455 -6.31 15.38 -1.16
CA LYS A 455 -5.64 16.69 -1.16
C LYS A 455 -4.42 16.72 -0.24
N GLN A 456 -4.57 16.20 0.97
CA GLN A 456 -3.45 16.12 1.92
C GLN A 456 -2.30 15.25 1.37
N MET A 457 -2.62 14.09 0.79
CA MET A 457 -1.63 13.20 0.18
C MET A 457 -0.93 13.89 -1.00
N SER A 458 -1.68 14.57 -1.88
CA SER A 458 -1.11 15.32 -3.01
C SER A 458 -0.18 16.45 -2.55
N ASP A 459 -0.58 17.22 -1.55
CA ASP A 459 0.25 18.27 -0.97
C ASP A 459 1.53 17.69 -0.36
N ARG A 460 1.41 16.56 0.36
CA ARG A 460 2.56 15.88 0.95
C ARG A 460 3.52 15.32 -0.10
N VAL A 461 3.01 14.78 -1.21
CA VAL A 461 3.88 14.38 -2.34
C VAL A 461 4.63 15.60 -2.88
N CYS A 462 3.95 16.72 -3.10
CA CYS A 462 4.60 17.95 -3.59
C CYS A 462 5.65 18.53 -2.64
N GLU A 463 5.59 18.21 -1.36
CA GLU A 463 6.59 18.58 -0.36
C GLU A 463 7.79 17.64 -0.34
N LEU A 464 7.56 16.33 -0.58
CA LEU A 464 8.58 15.30 -0.46
C LEU A 464 9.28 14.94 -1.78
N ASP A 465 8.66 15.25 -2.93
CA ASP A 465 9.15 14.83 -4.25
C ASP A 465 10.26 15.76 -4.78
N PHE A 466 11.33 15.88 -4.00
CA PHE A 466 12.54 16.61 -4.32
C PHE A 466 13.72 15.65 -4.33
N GLU A 467 14.57 15.76 -5.36
CA GLU A 467 15.78 14.96 -5.49
C GLU A 467 15.55 13.46 -5.26
N ARG A 468 14.39 12.99 -5.70
CA ARG A 468 14.04 11.58 -5.67
C ARG A 468 14.04 11.00 -7.07
N PRO A 469 14.36 9.71 -7.24
CA PRO A 469 14.12 9.02 -8.49
C PRO A 469 12.61 8.91 -8.79
N SER A 470 12.26 8.52 -9.99
CA SER A 470 10.88 8.16 -10.33
C SER A 470 10.40 6.97 -9.48
N ILE A 471 9.08 6.78 -9.36
CA ILE A 471 8.53 5.62 -8.62
C ILE A 471 8.93 4.27 -9.22
N TYR A 472 9.26 4.25 -10.52
CA TYR A 472 9.79 3.07 -11.21
C TYR A 472 11.28 2.87 -10.91
N ASP A 473 12.10 3.92 -11.03
CA ASP A 473 13.55 3.83 -10.84
C ASP A 473 13.94 3.55 -9.39
N MET A 474 13.10 3.92 -8.42
CA MET A 474 13.29 3.56 -7.02
C MET A 474 13.48 2.04 -6.84
N GLY A 475 12.73 1.23 -7.58
CA GLY A 475 12.89 -0.21 -7.57
C GLY A 475 14.18 -0.71 -8.23
N ASN A 476 14.68 -0.01 -9.27
CA ASN A 476 15.88 -0.42 -10.01
C ASN A 476 17.19 -0.17 -9.25
N ILE A 477 17.22 0.80 -8.37
CA ILE A 477 18.48 1.26 -7.78
C ILE A 477 18.99 0.32 -6.71
N LEU A 478 18.14 -0.38 -5.96
CA LEU A 478 18.48 -1.42 -4.97
C LEU A 478 17.22 -1.90 -4.24
N LYS A 479 17.36 -2.65 -3.14
CA LYS A 479 16.27 -2.90 -2.19
C LYS A 479 15.62 -1.57 -1.82
N VAL A 480 14.30 -1.52 -1.88
CA VAL A 480 13.56 -0.30 -1.58
C VAL A 480 13.80 0.07 -0.12
N ASP A 481 14.38 1.24 0.08
CA ASP A 481 14.60 1.82 1.40
C ASP A 481 13.23 2.06 2.08
N PRO A 482 13.08 1.83 3.40
CA PRO A 482 11.80 2.06 4.09
C PRO A 482 11.22 3.47 3.87
N SER A 483 12.06 4.50 3.77
CA SER A 483 11.62 5.86 3.48
C SER A 483 11.11 6.00 2.04
N GLU A 484 11.74 5.32 1.09
CA GLU A 484 11.33 5.29 -0.31
C GLU A 484 10.05 4.48 -0.49
N TYR A 485 9.93 3.36 0.21
CA TYR A 485 8.70 2.58 0.21
C TYR A 485 7.50 3.41 0.71
N ARG A 486 7.67 4.18 1.80
CA ARG A 486 6.64 5.12 2.28
C ARG A 486 6.29 6.17 1.24
N PHE A 487 7.26 6.67 0.50
CA PHE A 487 7.01 7.62 -0.58
C PHE A 487 6.29 6.97 -1.77
N VAL A 488 6.67 5.75 -2.17
CA VAL A 488 5.94 4.98 -3.19
C VAL A 488 4.50 4.72 -2.75
N ALA A 489 4.29 4.32 -1.49
CA ALA A 489 2.97 4.11 -0.89
C ALA A 489 2.10 5.38 -0.87
N LEU A 490 2.72 6.56 -0.83
CA LEU A 490 2.03 7.84 -0.89
C LEU A 490 1.74 8.28 -2.33
N LYS A 491 2.72 8.17 -3.25
CA LYS A 491 2.60 8.70 -4.63
C LYS A 491 1.88 7.74 -5.58
N ALA A 492 2.14 6.43 -5.49
CA ALA A 492 1.59 5.46 -6.44
C ALA A 492 0.04 5.43 -6.48
N PRO A 493 -0.70 5.38 -5.36
CA PRO A 493 -2.17 5.42 -5.40
C PRO A 493 -2.71 6.72 -6.00
N LEU A 494 -2.02 7.86 -5.79
CA LEU A 494 -2.39 9.13 -6.43
C LEU A 494 -2.16 9.09 -7.94
N VAL A 495 -1.09 8.45 -8.40
CA VAL A 495 -0.87 8.24 -9.85
C VAL A 495 -1.99 7.40 -10.45
N LEU A 496 -2.45 6.35 -9.77
CA LEU A 496 -3.61 5.57 -10.20
C LEU A 496 -4.90 6.39 -10.16
N TRP A 497 -5.07 7.27 -9.18
CA TRP A 497 -6.22 8.17 -9.11
C TRP A 497 -6.26 9.15 -10.28
N ILE A 498 -5.18 9.87 -10.55
CA ILE A 498 -5.16 10.80 -11.69
C ILE A 498 -5.28 10.07 -13.03
N LEU A 499 -4.79 8.84 -13.12
CA LEU A 499 -5.00 7.97 -14.28
C LEU A 499 -6.48 7.62 -14.44
N ASP A 500 -7.17 7.22 -13.36
CA ASP A 500 -8.61 6.95 -13.40
C ASP A 500 -9.41 8.16 -13.88
N ARG A 501 -9.09 9.36 -13.40
CA ARG A 501 -9.73 10.60 -13.85
C ARG A 501 -9.56 10.83 -15.36
N ARG A 502 -8.36 10.62 -15.89
CA ARG A 502 -8.09 10.75 -17.34
C ARG A 502 -8.84 9.70 -18.15
N LEU A 503 -8.83 8.45 -17.70
CA LEU A 503 -9.54 7.35 -18.38
C LEU A 503 -11.06 7.52 -18.31
N THR A 504 -11.58 7.97 -17.16
CA THR A 504 -13.00 8.26 -16.98
C THR A 504 -13.47 9.37 -17.92
N LYS A 505 -12.69 10.44 -18.10
CA LYS A 505 -13.00 11.49 -19.08
C LYS A 505 -13.00 10.97 -20.51
N ALA A 506 -12.09 10.08 -20.86
CA ALA A 506 -12.01 9.50 -22.20
C ALA A 506 -13.14 8.51 -22.48
N SER A 507 -13.49 7.67 -21.50
CA SER A 507 -14.47 6.56 -21.66
C SER A 507 -15.90 6.90 -21.21
N GLY A 508 -16.07 7.98 -20.43
CA GLY A 508 -17.35 8.35 -19.80
C GLY A 508 -17.75 7.48 -18.59
N LYS A 509 -16.91 6.54 -18.14
CA LYS A 509 -17.19 5.62 -17.02
C LYS A 509 -15.95 5.41 -16.15
N PRO A 510 -16.10 5.23 -14.82
CA PRO A 510 -14.99 4.86 -13.95
C PRO A 510 -14.28 3.60 -14.48
N THR A 511 -12.98 3.67 -14.68
CA THR A 511 -12.26 2.64 -15.44
C THR A 511 -11.26 1.88 -14.57
N MET A 512 -10.65 2.51 -13.56
CA MET A 512 -9.60 1.89 -12.76
C MET A 512 -10.10 0.66 -11.98
N SER A 513 -11.27 0.71 -11.36
CA SER A 513 -11.83 -0.47 -10.69
C SER A 513 -11.99 -1.66 -11.64
N ARG A 514 -12.40 -1.43 -12.88
CA ARG A 514 -12.50 -2.49 -13.91
C ARG A 514 -11.13 -3.02 -14.33
N ILE A 515 -10.11 -2.15 -14.36
CA ILE A 515 -8.72 -2.54 -14.66
C ILE A 515 -8.20 -3.44 -13.55
N VAL A 516 -8.39 -3.03 -12.30
CA VAL A 516 -7.98 -3.79 -11.12
C VAL A 516 -8.67 -5.16 -11.08
N THR A 517 -10.00 -5.20 -11.27
CA THR A 517 -10.75 -6.46 -11.36
C THR A 517 -10.21 -7.37 -12.47
N ARG A 518 -9.90 -6.79 -13.63
CA ARG A 518 -9.35 -7.58 -14.76
C ARG A 518 -7.95 -8.11 -14.44
N LEU A 519 -7.13 -7.32 -13.74
CA LEU A 519 -5.79 -7.73 -13.32
C LEU A 519 -5.88 -8.95 -12.38
N PHE A 520 -6.75 -8.89 -11.37
CA PHE A 520 -6.96 -10.00 -10.43
C PHE A 520 -7.55 -11.25 -11.12
N LEU A 521 -8.45 -11.05 -12.05
CA LEU A 521 -9.01 -12.14 -12.84
C LEU A 521 -7.95 -12.83 -13.73
N ASN A 522 -7.09 -12.04 -14.38
CA ASN A 522 -6.00 -12.57 -15.20
C ASN A 522 -5.02 -13.42 -14.37
N SER A 523 -4.68 -12.97 -13.16
CA SER A 523 -3.85 -13.76 -12.23
C SER A 523 -4.51 -15.09 -11.89
N ARG A 524 -5.82 -15.06 -11.58
CA ARG A 524 -6.57 -16.27 -11.22
C ARG A 524 -6.76 -17.26 -12.39
N MET A 525 -6.87 -16.75 -13.61
CA MET A 525 -7.02 -17.56 -14.83
C MET A 525 -5.68 -18.13 -15.34
N GLY A 526 -4.55 -17.77 -14.72
CA GLY A 526 -3.23 -18.17 -15.18
C GLY A 526 -2.71 -17.39 -16.40
N ASP A 527 -3.43 -16.30 -16.79
CA ASP A 527 -2.98 -15.42 -17.88
C ASP A 527 -1.76 -14.56 -17.49
N MET A 528 -1.42 -14.53 -16.20
CA MET A 528 -0.22 -13.88 -15.66
C MET A 528 0.73 -14.95 -15.13
N PRO A 529 1.89 -15.12 -15.76
CA PRO A 529 2.88 -16.09 -15.29
C PRO A 529 3.24 -15.84 -13.82
N ASN A 530 3.13 -16.87 -13.00
CA ASN A 530 3.46 -16.81 -11.57
C ASN A 530 2.71 -15.70 -10.77
N GLY A 531 1.62 -15.14 -11.31
CA GLY A 531 0.95 -13.97 -10.73
C GLY A 531 1.76 -12.67 -10.76
N ALA A 532 2.83 -12.63 -11.56
CA ALA A 532 3.71 -11.48 -11.66
C ALA A 532 3.15 -10.39 -12.58
N VAL A 533 3.22 -9.14 -12.15
CA VAL A 533 2.80 -7.96 -12.93
C VAL A 533 4.00 -7.13 -13.33
N THR A 534 4.04 -6.71 -14.59
CA THR A 534 5.00 -5.72 -15.09
C THR A 534 4.31 -4.37 -15.32
N SER A 535 5.07 -3.28 -15.21
CA SER A 535 4.59 -1.92 -15.55
C SER A 535 4.06 -1.85 -16.99
N SER A 536 4.70 -2.54 -17.92
CA SER A 536 4.28 -2.63 -19.33
C SER A 536 2.94 -3.37 -19.49
N LEU A 537 2.74 -4.52 -18.81
CA LEU A 537 1.48 -5.25 -18.82
C LEU A 537 0.35 -4.40 -18.23
N PHE A 538 0.62 -3.70 -17.12
CA PHE A 538 -0.32 -2.80 -16.49
C PHE A 538 -0.70 -1.65 -17.43
N GLN A 539 0.27 -0.97 -18.06
CA GLN A 539 0.01 0.09 -19.04
C GLN A 539 -0.86 -0.41 -20.20
N LYS A 540 -0.49 -1.53 -20.83
CA LYS A 540 -1.26 -2.13 -21.93
C LYS A 540 -2.70 -2.48 -21.53
N THR A 541 -2.90 -2.94 -20.29
CA THR A 541 -4.23 -3.23 -19.76
C THR A 541 -5.06 -1.96 -19.58
N CYS A 542 -4.43 -0.90 -19.04
CA CYS A 542 -5.05 0.43 -18.92
C CYS A 542 -5.45 1.00 -20.29
N GLU A 543 -4.58 0.94 -21.28
CA GLU A 543 -4.82 1.44 -22.64
C GLU A 543 -5.96 0.68 -23.33
N ARG A 544 -5.99 -0.64 -23.20
CA ARG A 544 -7.03 -1.50 -23.80
C ARG A 544 -8.42 -1.23 -23.21
N LEU A 545 -8.52 -1.12 -21.89
CA LEU A 545 -9.80 -0.93 -21.21
C LEU A 545 -10.24 0.54 -21.16
N GLY A 546 -9.28 1.46 -21.17
CA GLY A 546 -9.53 2.90 -21.16
C GLY A 546 -9.64 3.53 -22.55
N HIS A 547 -9.36 2.77 -23.62
CA HIS A 547 -9.37 3.24 -25.01
C HIS A 547 -8.56 4.51 -25.24
N ALA A 548 -7.41 4.64 -24.55
CA ALA A 548 -6.53 5.81 -24.59
C ALA A 548 -5.08 5.39 -24.68
N LYS A 549 -4.25 6.17 -25.39
CA LYS A 549 -2.78 6.00 -25.35
C LYS A 549 -2.22 6.69 -24.11
N LEU A 550 -1.36 6.00 -23.39
CA LEU A 550 -0.85 6.42 -22.09
C LEU A 550 0.66 6.64 -22.05
N ASP A 551 1.36 6.53 -23.20
CA ASP A 551 2.83 6.67 -23.24
C ASP A 551 3.31 7.97 -22.57
N VAL A 552 2.69 9.10 -22.91
CA VAL A 552 3.05 10.41 -22.32
C VAL A 552 2.74 10.46 -20.82
N PHE A 553 1.63 9.84 -20.41
CA PHE A 553 1.28 9.79 -18.99
C PHE A 553 2.29 9.00 -18.17
N PHE A 554 2.63 7.78 -18.63
CA PHE A 554 3.60 6.92 -17.95
C PHE A 554 4.98 7.57 -17.93
N GLN A 555 5.39 8.19 -19.05
CA GLN A 555 6.67 8.88 -19.12
C GLN A 555 6.78 10.02 -18.08
N GLN A 556 5.67 10.72 -17.78
CA GLN A 556 5.69 11.84 -16.85
C GLN A 556 5.51 11.43 -15.39
N TRP A 557 4.62 10.46 -15.10
CA TRP A 557 4.17 10.16 -13.75
C TRP A 557 4.76 8.88 -13.16
N VAL A 558 5.20 7.95 -14.00
CA VAL A 558 5.78 6.67 -13.58
C VAL A 558 7.30 6.67 -13.77
N TYR A 559 7.76 7.00 -14.98
CA TYR A 559 9.19 7.02 -15.33
C TYR A 559 9.84 8.39 -15.11
N GLY A 560 9.07 9.45 -14.90
CA GLY A 560 9.54 10.80 -14.60
C GLY A 560 9.53 11.10 -13.10
N ALA A 561 10.45 11.97 -12.67
CA ALA A 561 10.59 12.43 -11.30
C ALA A 561 9.96 13.82 -11.09
N GLY A 562 9.57 14.11 -9.85
CA GLY A 562 9.03 15.41 -9.45
C GLY A 562 7.52 15.56 -9.70
N CYS A 563 6.99 16.73 -9.35
CA CYS A 563 5.62 17.15 -9.61
C CYS A 563 5.56 18.64 -9.98
N PRO A 564 4.55 19.06 -10.79
CA PRO A 564 4.45 20.44 -11.24
C PRO A 564 3.96 21.38 -10.13
N ARG A 565 4.47 22.61 -10.14
CA ARG A 565 3.93 23.75 -9.39
C ARG A 565 3.34 24.74 -10.35
N PHE A 566 2.05 25.00 -10.24
CA PHE A 566 1.34 25.93 -11.11
C PHE A 566 1.08 27.25 -10.41
N THR A 567 1.46 28.34 -11.08
CA THR A 567 1.05 29.69 -10.69
C THR A 567 0.14 30.22 -11.77
N ALA A 568 -1.05 30.64 -11.40
CA ALA A 568 -2.03 31.17 -12.34
C ALA A 568 -2.44 32.59 -11.98
N SER A 569 -2.59 33.40 -13.00
CA SER A 569 -3.20 34.75 -12.91
C SER A 569 -4.40 34.83 -13.81
N GLN A 570 -5.41 35.57 -13.38
CA GLN A 570 -6.62 35.78 -14.14
C GLN A 570 -6.99 37.24 -14.26
N ARG A 571 -7.62 37.61 -15.38
CA ARG A 571 -8.14 38.94 -15.63
C ARG A 571 -9.43 38.87 -16.44
N PHE A 572 -10.48 39.54 -15.97
CA PHE A 572 -11.70 39.64 -16.73
C PHE A 572 -11.60 40.79 -17.76
N ASN A 573 -11.74 40.43 -19.04
CA ASN A 573 -11.78 41.40 -20.13
C ASN A 573 -13.24 41.73 -20.47
N LYS A 574 -13.74 42.86 -19.94
CA LYS A 574 -15.12 43.32 -20.16
C LYS A 574 -15.46 43.58 -21.64
N LYS A 575 -14.50 43.95 -22.48
CA LYS A 575 -14.73 44.25 -23.91
C LYS A 575 -14.96 42.97 -24.71
N LYS A 576 -14.17 41.93 -24.44
CA LYS A 576 -14.24 40.66 -25.14
C LYS A 576 -15.22 39.68 -24.44
N LEU A 577 -15.68 39.94 -23.22
CA LEU A 577 -16.42 39.04 -22.37
C LEU A 577 -15.73 37.67 -22.17
N VAL A 578 -14.42 37.73 -21.89
CA VAL A 578 -13.60 36.56 -21.63
C VAL A 578 -12.83 36.73 -20.31
N VAL A 579 -12.53 35.60 -19.67
CA VAL A 579 -11.55 35.53 -18.61
C VAL A 579 -10.21 35.15 -19.26
N GLU A 580 -9.30 36.12 -19.29
CA GLU A 580 -7.93 35.90 -19.74
C GLU A 580 -7.15 35.25 -18.61
N MET A 581 -6.70 34.00 -18.80
CA MET A 581 -5.90 33.25 -17.82
C MET A 581 -4.50 32.97 -18.36
N MET A 582 -3.54 33.07 -17.48
CA MET A 582 -2.16 32.64 -17.75
C MET A 582 -1.76 31.67 -16.66
N ILE A 583 -1.41 30.45 -17.06
CA ILE A 583 -0.91 29.39 -16.18
C ILE A 583 0.58 29.19 -16.47
N ARG A 584 1.41 29.29 -15.46
CA ARG A 584 2.85 29.07 -15.52
C ARG A 584 3.23 27.88 -14.66
N GLN A 585 3.99 26.94 -15.22
CA GLN A 585 4.67 25.91 -14.46
C GLN A 585 6.01 26.44 -13.96
N ILE A 586 6.26 26.22 -12.69
CA ILE A 586 7.53 26.50 -12.05
C ILE A 586 7.96 25.22 -11.38
N GLN A 587 9.09 24.68 -11.77
CA GLN A 587 9.66 23.54 -11.03
C GLN A 587 10.39 24.09 -9.79
N ALA A 588 10.50 23.27 -8.75
CA ALA A 588 11.15 23.73 -7.53
C ALA A 588 12.64 23.98 -7.75
N GLU A 589 13.09 25.19 -7.50
CA GLU A 589 14.50 25.60 -7.59
C GLU A 589 15.23 25.48 -6.24
N GLN A 590 14.50 25.46 -5.12
CA GLN A 590 15.06 25.38 -3.78
C GLN A 590 14.70 24.05 -3.12
N GLN A 591 15.72 23.42 -2.59
CA GLN A 591 15.58 22.18 -1.82
C GLN A 591 15.20 22.52 -0.38
N PRO A 592 14.17 21.88 0.20
CA PRO A 592 13.98 21.96 1.63
C PRO A 592 15.17 21.31 2.35
N PRO A 593 15.53 21.77 3.56
CA PRO A 593 16.55 21.10 4.35
C PRO A 593 16.15 19.64 4.55
N ARG A 594 17.11 18.72 4.38
CA ARG A 594 16.88 17.29 4.56
C ARG A 594 16.76 16.97 6.04
N ASP A 595 15.68 16.28 6.40
CA ASP A 595 15.57 15.67 7.71
C ASP A 595 16.34 14.34 7.67
N LEU A 596 17.33 14.20 8.56
CA LEU A 596 18.06 12.95 8.77
C LEU A 596 17.24 12.07 9.71
N GLU A 597 16.60 11.06 9.16
CA GLU A 597 15.85 10.07 9.91
C GLU A 597 16.59 8.71 9.89
N LYS A 598 16.33 7.86 10.88
CA LYS A 598 16.90 6.51 10.91
C LYS A 598 16.58 5.69 9.66
N ASP A 599 15.44 5.97 9.02
CA ASP A 599 14.93 5.26 7.85
C ASP A 599 15.57 5.74 6.54
N THR A 600 16.33 6.85 6.55
CA THR A 600 16.99 7.41 5.36
C THR A 600 18.43 6.93 5.18
N PHE A 601 18.92 6.10 6.08
CA PHE A 601 20.32 5.66 6.09
C PHE A 601 20.77 5.01 4.78
N LEU A 602 19.99 4.07 4.24
CA LEU A 602 20.34 3.41 2.99
C LEU A 602 20.33 4.37 1.80
N ARG A 603 19.43 5.33 1.79
CA ARG A 603 19.39 6.43 0.81
C ARG A 603 20.67 7.24 0.86
N ASP A 604 21.06 7.67 2.06
CA ASP A 604 22.25 8.51 2.24
C ASP A 604 23.51 7.77 1.84
N VAL A 605 23.60 6.46 2.13
CA VAL A 605 24.68 5.58 1.66
C VAL A 605 24.75 5.54 0.13
N LYS A 606 23.63 5.37 -0.55
CA LYS A 606 23.57 5.33 -2.03
C LYS A 606 24.02 6.64 -2.64
N GLU A 607 23.55 7.74 -2.09
CA GLU A 607 23.89 9.08 -2.58
C GLU A 607 25.38 9.39 -2.42
N GLU A 608 25.94 9.09 -1.24
CA GLU A 608 27.35 9.36 -0.96
C GLU A 608 28.31 8.48 -1.76
N VAL A 609 27.97 7.19 -1.91
CA VAL A 609 28.86 6.22 -2.57
C VAL A 609 28.69 6.22 -4.09
N ARG A 610 27.47 6.39 -4.59
CA ARG A 610 27.18 6.24 -6.02
C ARG A 610 26.84 7.54 -6.74
N HIS A 611 26.57 8.61 -6.02
CA HIS A 611 26.16 9.91 -6.56
C HIS A 611 24.90 9.84 -7.47
N VAL A 612 24.08 8.80 -7.34
CA VAL A 612 22.96 8.48 -8.23
C VAL A 612 21.70 8.38 -7.42
N TYR A 613 21.24 9.52 -6.89
CA TYR A 613 19.99 9.46 -6.15
C TYR A 613 18.84 10.17 -6.83
N ALA A 614 19.09 11.33 -7.40
CA ALA A 614 18.06 12.16 -8.01
C ALA A 614 17.90 11.85 -9.50
N GLY A 615 16.67 11.49 -9.91
CA GLY A 615 16.29 11.52 -11.33
C GLY A 615 16.21 12.96 -11.84
N ALA A 616 16.41 13.16 -13.14
CA ALA A 616 16.17 14.45 -13.76
C ALA A 616 14.69 14.83 -13.59
N VAL A 617 14.43 15.97 -12.95
CA VAL A 617 13.06 16.48 -12.80
C VAL A 617 12.47 16.76 -14.18
N GLN A 618 11.24 16.33 -14.42
CA GLN A 618 10.50 16.61 -15.65
C GLN A 618 10.41 18.14 -15.85
N PRO A 619 10.92 18.68 -16.97
CA PRO A 619 10.94 20.13 -17.18
C PRO A 619 9.53 20.71 -17.36
N VAL A 620 8.63 19.96 -17.98
CA VAL A 620 7.23 20.35 -18.23
C VAL A 620 6.34 19.13 -18.14
N PHE A 621 5.29 19.25 -17.34
CA PHE A 621 4.18 18.28 -17.31
C PHE A 621 3.09 18.74 -18.26
N THR A 622 2.51 17.83 -19.03
CA THR A 622 1.50 18.10 -20.05
C THR A 622 0.21 17.34 -19.82
N GLY A 623 -0.91 17.90 -20.23
CA GLY A 623 -2.21 17.25 -20.14
C GLY A 623 -3.36 18.23 -19.98
N SER A 624 -4.57 17.68 -19.92
CA SER A 624 -5.77 18.48 -19.71
C SER A 624 -5.96 18.85 -18.25
N MET A 625 -6.45 20.05 -17.98
CA MET A 625 -6.82 20.53 -16.65
C MET A 625 -8.23 21.12 -16.70
N THR A 626 -9.08 20.77 -15.77
CA THR A 626 -10.43 21.33 -15.65
C THR A 626 -10.39 22.58 -14.79
N LEU A 627 -10.91 23.66 -15.36
CA LEU A 627 -11.13 24.94 -14.68
C LEU A 627 -12.63 25.08 -14.42
N ARG A 628 -13.02 25.37 -13.18
CA ARG A 628 -14.40 25.69 -12.81
C ARG A 628 -14.52 27.17 -12.51
N ILE A 629 -15.41 27.83 -13.24
CA ILE A 629 -15.74 29.24 -13.05
C ILE A 629 -17.10 29.29 -12.39
N HIS A 630 -17.14 29.66 -11.12
CA HIS A 630 -18.36 29.90 -10.38
C HIS A 630 -18.80 31.35 -10.63
N GLU A 631 -20.06 31.51 -10.98
CA GLU A 631 -20.63 32.81 -11.28
C GLU A 631 -21.86 33.06 -10.39
N ALA A 632 -22.38 34.28 -10.42
CA ALA A 632 -23.42 34.75 -9.52
C ALA A 632 -24.71 33.92 -9.46
N ASP A 633 -24.96 33.04 -10.40
CA ASP A 633 -26.10 32.13 -10.40
C ASP A 633 -25.83 30.80 -9.64
N GLY A 634 -24.64 30.65 -9.02
CA GLY A 634 -24.27 29.50 -8.21
C GLY A 634 -23.88 28.26 -8.98
N THR A 635 -24.08 28.22 -10.31
CA THR A 635 -23.77 27.06 -11.14
C THR A 635 -22.39 27.19 -11.76
N PRO A 636 -21.41 26.29 -11.47
CA PRO A 636 -20.08 26.38 -12.08
C PRO A 636 -20.09 26.02 -13.55
N TYR A 637 -19.25 26.66 -14.33
CA TYR A 637 -18.96 26.32 -15.72
C TYR A 637 -17.60 25.64 -15.80
N GLU A 638 -17.56 24.49 -16.44
CA GLU A 638 -16.34 23.73 -16.63
C GLU A 638 -15.72 24.05 -17.99
N HIS A 639 -14.42 24.33 -17.94
CA HIS A 639 -13.60 24.55 -19.13
C HIS A 639 -12.38 23.64 -19.04
N ILE A 640 -12.19 22.78 -20.04
CA ILE A 640 -11.02 21.92 -20.14
C ILE A 640 -9.96 22.69 -20.93
N VAL A 641 -8.82 22.91 -20.33
CA VAL A 641 -7.67 23.58 -20.95
C VAL A 641 -6.51 22.60 -21.08
N GLU A 642 -5.74 22.72 -22.16
CA GLU A 642 -4.60 21.87 -22.42
C GLU A 642 -3.30 22.56 -21.98
N ILE A 643 -2.62 22.00 -21.01
CA ILE A 643 -1.29 22.44 -20.57
C ILE A 643 -0.26 21.74 -21.47
N LYS A 644 0.51 22.52 -22.25
CA LYS A 644 1.50 21.98 -23.21
C LYS A 644 2.91 22.49 -22.98
N GLU A 645 3.03 23.65 -22.39
CA GLU A 645 4.29 24.37 -22.23
C GLU A 645 4.44 24.93 -20.81
N GLY A 646 5.62 25.43 -20.49
CA GLY A 646 5.90 26.07 -19.19
C GLY A 646 5.03 27.31 -18.92
N VAL A 647 4.52 27.99 -19.97
CA VAL A 647 3.58 29.12 -19.87
C VAL A 647 2.48 28.96 -20.91
N THR A 648 1.25 28.79 -20.45
CA THR A 648 0.08 28.60 -21.31
C THR A 648 -0.94 29.69 -21.03
N LYS A 649 -1.48 30.31 -22.08
CA LYS A 649 -2.46 31.40 -22.01
C LYS A 649 -3.78 30.94 -22.64
N PHE A 650 -4.87 31.33 -22.01
CA PHE A 650 -6.22 30.97 -22.44
C PHE A 650 -7.14 32.19 -22.37
N ASP A 651 -8.04 32.30 -23.35
CA ASP A 651 -9.19 33.19 -23.34
C ASP A 651 -10.44 32.34 -23.12
N ILE A 652 -10.97 32.35 -21.91
CA ILE A 652 -12.11 31.54 -21.53
C ILE A 652 -13.40 32.37 -21.68
N PRO A 653 -14.38 31.96 -22.50
CA PRO A 653 -15.61 32.69 -22.69
C PRO A 653 -16.40 32.84 -21.39
N TYR A 654 -16.73 34.08 -21.04
CA TYR A 654 -17.60 34.38 -19.92
C TYR A 654 -19.06 34.26 -20.34
N ASN A 655 -19.85 33.47 -19.63
CA ASN A 655 -21.26 33.29 -19.93
C ASN A 655 -22.09 34.43 -19.29
N THR A 656 -22.84 35.17 -20.08
CA THR A 656 -23.69 36.22 -19.58
C THR A 656 -24.92 35.64 -18.85
N LYS A 657 -25.35 36.30 -17.77
CA LYS A 657 -26.51 35.92 -16.90
C LYS A 657 -27.76 35.53 -17.70
N TYR A 658 -28.02 36.19 -18.83
CA TYR A 658 -29.17 35.95 -19.67
C TYR A 658 -29.13 34.64 -20.47
N LYS A 659 -27.98 34.21 -20.93
CA LYS A 659 -27.83 32.91 -21.63
C LYS A 659 -27.94 31.73 -20.68
N ARG A 660 -27.58 31.90 -19.41
CA ARG A 660 -27.61 30.87 -18.36
C ARG A 660 -29.02 30.52 -17.93
N LEU A 661 -29.85 31.51 -17.60
CA LEU A 661 -31.24 31.31 -17.24
C LEU A 661 -32.01 30.50 -18.31
N LYS A 662 -31.73 30.76 -19.60
CA LYS A 662 -32.34 30.01 -20.70
C LYS A 662 -31.83 28.56 -20.81
N ARG A 663 -30.55 28.32 -20.48
CA ARG A 663 -29.93 27.00 -20.57
C ARG A 663 -30.39 26.13 -19.40
N ASN A 664 -30.38 26.66 -18.18
CA ASN A 664 -30.88 25.95 -17.02
C ASN A 664 -32.36 25.62 -17.10
N LYS A 665 -33.19 26.54 -17.61
CA LYS A 665 -34.60 26.27 -17.84
C LYS A 665 -34.85 25.15 -18.88
N LYS A 666 -34.10 25.15 -19.98
CA LYS A 666 -34.17 24.07 -20.97
C LYS A 666 -33.64 22.72 -20.46
N GLN A 667 -32.61 22.73 -19.61
CA GLN A 667 -32.05 21.54 -19.00
C GLN A 667 -33.00 20.96 -17.94
N ARG A 668 -33.60 21.81 -17.08
CA ARG A 668 -34.68 21.42 -16.15
C ARG A 668 -35.92 20.91 -16.89
N GLU A 669 -36.35 21.57 -17.97
CA GLU A 669 -37.48 21.12 -18.77
C GLU A 669 -37.19 19.78 -19.45
N ARG A 670 -35.95 19.49 -19.87
CA ARG A 670 -35.58 18.19 -20.42
C ARG A 670 -35.47 17.10 -19.35
N ALA A 671 -34.94 17.41 -18.18
CA ALA A 671 -34.86 16.49 -17.07
C ALA A 671 -36.24 16.08 -16.54
N VAL A 672 -37.15 17.04 -16.44
CA VAL A 672 -38.55 16.79 -16.06
C VAL A 672 -39.34 16.04 -17.17
N ALA A 673 -39.02 16.28 -18.44
CA ALA A 673 -39.70 15.65 -19.56
C ALA A 673 -39.22 14.22 -19.88
N SER A 674 -37.97 13.88 -19.55
CA SER A 674 -37.39 12.56 -19.83
C SER A 674 -37.72 11.53 -18.74
N GLY A 675 -38.11 11.94 -17.55
CA GLY A 675 -38.35 11.03 -16.42
C GLY A 675 -37.12 10.16 -16.05
N ASP A 676 -35.94 10.56 -16.51
CA ASP A 676 -34.70 9.81 -16.41
C ASP A 676 -34.08 10.07 -15.02
N ALA A 677 -33.99 9.06 -14.17
CA ALA A 677 -33.43 9.14 -12.84
C ALA A 677 -31.95 9.59 -12.89
N GLU A 678 -31.20 9.15 -13.92
CA GLU A 678 -29.79 9.54 -14.10
C GLU A 678 -29.62 11.06 -14.31
N VAL A 679 -30.54 11.72 -15.04
CA VAL A 679 -30.48 13.17 -15.30
C VAL A 679 -30.87 13.98 -14.04
N GLN A 680 -31.78 13.45 -13.21
CA GLN A 680 -32.08 14.05 -11.90
C GLN A 680 -30.93 13.94 -10.93
N GLU A 681 -30.25 12.80 -10.92
CA GLU A 681 -29.08 12.54 -10.10
C GLU A 681 -27.89 13.44 -10.49
N GLU A 682 -27.64 13.64 -11.80
CA GLU A 682 -26.61 14.54 -12.31
C GLU A 682 -26.87 16.00 -11.92
N VAL A 683 -28.10 16.46 -11.92
CA VAL A 683 -28.48 17.80 -11.49
C VAL A 683 -28.33 17.98 -9.98
N LEU A 684 -28.67 16.96 -9.20
CA LEU A 684 -28.52 16.98 -7.73
C LEU A 684 -27.05 17.02 -7.33
N LEU A 685 -26.23 16.18 -7.92
CA LEU A 685 -24.77 16.14 -7.73
C LEU A 685 -24.13 17.48 -8.06
N TYR A 686 -24.53 18.10 -9.14
CA TYR A 686 -24.02 19.40 -9.59
C TYR A 686 -24.37 20.54 -8.59
N CYS A 687 -25.60 20.54 -8.04
CA CYS A 687 -26.01 21.51 -7.04
C CYS A 687 -25.33 21.34 -5.69
N LEU A 688 -24.86 20.13 -5.36
CA LEU A 688 -24.14 19.80 -4.12
C LEU A 688 -22.62 19.99 -4.24
N GLY A 689 -22.11 20.40 -5.41
CA GLY A 689 -20.70 20.73 -5.63
C GLY A 689 -19.77 19.53 -5.47
N ASP A 690 -20.16 18.37 -5.99
CA ASP A 690 -19.42 17.11 -5.93
C ASP A 690 -19.13 16.56 -4.51
N VAL A 691 -19.80 17.11 -3.51
CA VAL A 691 -19.61 16.72 -2.10
C VAL A 691 -20.22 15.34 -1.85
N LEU A 692 -21.39 15.09 -2.41
CA LEU A 692 -22.12 13.83 -2.30
C LEU A 692 -22.32 13.25 -3.70
N GLN A 693 -22.17 11.95 -3.83
CA GLN A 693 -22.21 11.29 -5.15
C GLN A 693 -23.52 10.55 -5.42
N THR A 694 -24.31 10.30 -4.40
CA THR A 694 -25.57 9.59 -4.52
C THR A 694 -26.70 10.29 -3.76
N GLU A 695 -27.94 10.01 -4.16
CA GLU A 695 -29.12 10.50 -3.46
C GLU A 695 -29.24 9.92 -2.04
N GLU A 696 -28.79 8.68 -1.85
CA GLU A 696 -28.72 8.00 -0.55
C GLU A 696 -27.76 8.71 0.39
N GLU A 697 -26.57 9.11 -0.10
CA GLU A 697 -25.65 9.95 0.70
C GLU A 697 -26.31 11.28 1.08
N ALA A 698 -27.00 11.96 0.17
CA ALA A 698 -27.68 13.21 0.46
C ALA A 698 -28.76 13.05 1.53
N GLN A 699 -29.51 11.96 1.53
CA GLN A 699 -30.53 11.65 2.53
C GLN A 699 -29.90 11.29 3.87
N SER A 700 -28.83 10.49 3.87
CA SER A 700 -28.13 10.08 5.10
C SER A 700 -27.52 11.26 5.85
N TRP A 701 -27.01 12.26 5.14
CA TRP A 701 -26.43 13.48 5.70
C TRP A 701 -27.48 14.50 6.17
N ARG A 702 -28.80 14.24 5.96
CA ARG A 702 -29.90 15.13 6.35
C ARG A 702 -29.64 16.58 5.99
N LEU A 703 -29.15 16.82 4.77
CA LEU A 703 -28.94 18.17 4.28
C LEU A 703 -30.28 18.93 4.28
N ALA A 704 -30.27 20.14 4.81
CA ALA A 704 -31.44 21.01 4.71
C ALA A 704 -31.66 21.37 3.25
N ASP A 705 -32.88 21.10 2.74
CA ASP A 705 -33.26 21.50 1.40
C ASP A 705 -33.15 23.02 1.24
N TRP A 706 -32.67 23.45 0.07
CA TRP A 706 -32.67 24.84 -0.29
C TRP A 706 -34.11 25.29 -0.53
N THR A 707 -34.53 26.33 0.17
CA THR A 707 -35.85 26.91 -0.06
C THR A 707 -35.80 27.76 -1.34
N LYS A 708 -36.95 27.94 -2.00
CA LYS A 708 -37.08 28.86 -3.14
C LYS A 708 -36.65 30.28 -2.81
N GLU A 709 -36.80 30.70 -1.58
CA GLU A 709 -36.35 32.01 -1.08
C GLU A 709 -34.83 32.09 -1.02
N ASP A 710 -34.14 30.99 -0.71
CA ASP A 710 -32.69 30.92 -0.70
C ASP A 710 -32.15 30.96 -2.14
N GLU A 711 -32.80 30.29 -3.09
CA GLU A 711 -32.45 30.36 -4.52
C GLU A 711 -32.63 31.77 -5.08
N GLU A 712 -33.71 32.47 -4.73
CA GLU A 712 -33.99 33.86 -5.15
C GLU A 712 -32.98 34.85 -4.55
N ARG A 713 -32.60 34.66 -3.29
CA ARG A 713 -31.57 35.48 -2.61
C ARG A 713 -30.22 35.29 -3.26
N MET A 714 -29.83 34.05 -3.55
CA MET A 714 -28.58 33.74 -4.26
C MET A 714 -28.54 34.33 -5.68
N GLY A 715 -29.68 34.38 -6.35
CA GLY A 715 -29.80 35.02 -7.68
C GLY A 715 -29.62 36.53 -7.68
N GLN A 716 -29.72 37.19 -6.49
CA GLN A 716 -29.54 38.63 -6.32
C GLN A 716 -28.12 39.03 -5.89
N GLU A 717 -27.34 38.12 -5.29
CA GLU A 717 -25.98 38.37 -4.83
C GLU A 717 -24.96 38.11 -5.97
N SER A 718 -24.03 39.05 -6.14
CA SER A 718 -22.94 38.91 -7.10
C SER A 718 -21.75 38.25 -6.40
N TYR A 719 -21.62 36.95 -6.58
CA TYR A 719 -20.43 36.22 -6.10
C TYR A 719 -19.83 35.41 -7.25
N GLU A 720 -18.52 35.41 -7.31
CA GLU A 720 -17.76 34.75 -8.37
C GLU A 720 -16.44 34.26 -7.81
N TRP A 721 -15.99 33.12 -8.25
CA TRP A 721 -14.65 32.61 -7.99
C TRP A 721 -14.23 31.59 -9.04
N ILE A 722 -12.95 31.25 -9.10
CA ILE A 722 -12.40 30.28 -10.05
C ILE A 722 -11.67 29.20 -9.27
N ARG A 723 -11.91 27.94 -9.63
CA ARG A 723 -11.15 26.81 -9.13
C ARG A 723 -10.38 26.16 -10.27
N MET A 724 -9.15 25.79 -9.98
CA MET A 724 -8.30 24.99 -10.86
C MET A 724 -8.20 23.60 -10.30
N ASP A 725 -8.26 22.58 -11.16
CA ASP A 725 -8.10 21.18 -10.79
C ASP A 725 -8.98 20.73 -9.60
N ALA A 726 -10.25 21.13 -9.62
CA ALA A 726 -11.18 20.83 -8.54
C ALA A 726 -11.40 19.32 -8.32
N ASP A 727 -11.11 18.47 -9.32
CA ASP A 727 -11.29 17.02 -9.29
C ASP A 727 -10.01 16.24 -9.03
N PHE A 728 -8.90 16.92 -8.69
CA PHE A 728 -7.59 16.31 -8.46
C PHE A 728 -7.12 15.44 -9.63
N GLU A 729 -7.09 16.03 -10.82
CA GLU A 729 -6.57 15.40 -12.05
C GLU A 729 -5.05 15.45 -12.14
N TRP A 730 -4.42 16.20 -11.23
CA TRP A 730 -3.00 16.44 -11.13
C TRP A 730 -2.49 16.24 -9.70
N ILE A 731 -1.30 15.71 -9.58
CA ILE A 731 -0.53 15.79 -8.33
C ILE A 731 0.29 17.06 -8.45
N CYS A 732 -0.17 18.17 -7.85
CA CYS A 732 0.44 19.46 -8.05
C CYS A 732 0.19 20.42 -6.89
N LYS A 733 1.06 21.43 -6.79
CA LYS A 733 0.81 22.60 -5.95
C LYS A 733 0.27 23.73 -6.82
N LEU A 734 -0.89 24.26 -6.44
CA LEU A 734 -1.58 25.32 -7.19
C LEU A 734 -1.53 26.63 -6.40
N SER A 735 -1.24 27.72 -7.11
CA SER A 735 -1.37 29.08 -6.61
C SER A 735 -2.11 29.91 -7.65
N LEU A 736 -3.37 30.27 -7.34
CA LEU A 736 -4.20 31.10 -8.20
C LEU A 736 -4.33 32.50 -7.60
N GLY A 737 -3.90 33.54 -8.33
CA GLY A 737 -4.08 34.93 -7.92
C GLY A 737 -5.52 35.38 -8.19
N MET A 738 -6.32 35.57 -7.14
CA MET A 738 -7.66 36.10 -7.20
C MET A 738 -7.80 37.38 -6.36
N PRO A 739 -8.71 38.30 -6.69
CA PRO A 739 -9.10 39.37 -5.80
C PRO A 739 -9.68 38.84 -4.48
N GLY A 740 -9.50 39.59 -3.37
CA GLY A 740 -9.92 39.15 -2.04
C GLY A 740 -11.42 38.79 -1.92
N TYR A 741 -12.28 39.48 -2.65
CA TYR A 741 -13.72 39.18 -2.64
C TYR A 741 -14.05 37.81 -3.26
N MET A 742 -13.27 37.32 -4.23
CA MET A 742 -13.46 36.00 -4.80
C MET A 742 -13.11 34.88 -3.81
N TYR A 743 -12.05 35.07 -3.03
CA TYR A 743 -11.72 34.13 -1.94
C TYR A 743 -12.82 34.11 -0.87
N LEU A 744 -13.37 35.29 -0.54
CA LEU A 744 -14.47 35.35 0.40
C LEU A 744 -15.71 34.64 -0.14
N SER A 745 -16.05 34.84 -1.42
CA SER A 745 -17.16 34.15 -2.08
C SER A 745 -16.96 32.64 -2.09
N GLN A 746 -15.74 32.17 -2.42
CA GLN A 746 -15.39 30.75 -2.36
C GLN A 746 -15.59 30.19 -0.94
N LEU A 747 -15.09 30.88 0.10
CA LEU A 747 -15.21 30.41 1.48
C LEU A 747 -16.66 30.32 1.94
N GLN A 748 -17.52 31.26 1.52
CA GLN A 748 -18.91 31.35 1.96
C GLN A 748 -19.87 30.49 1.16
N GLN A 749 -19.61 30.30 -0.13
CA GLN A 749 -20.58 29.74 -1.09
C GLN A 749 -20.15 28.37 -1.65
N ASP A 750 -18.85 28.07 -1.66
CA ASP A 750 -18.41 26.75 -2.12
C ASP A 750 -18.76 25.71 -1.06
N ARG A 751 -19.38 24.59 -1.49
CA ARG A 751 -19.80 23.51 -0.60
C ARG A 751 -18.72 22.43 -0.44
N ASP A 752 -17.71 22.46 -1.30
CA ASP A 752 -16.58 21.54 -1.20
C ASP A 752 -15.68 21.93 -0.01
N VAL A 753 -15.57 21.03 0.96
CA VAL A 753 -14.75 21.23 2.17
C VAL A 753 -13.30 21.54 1.81
N VAL A 754 -12.78 20.92 0.75
CA VAL A 754 -11.41 21.20 0.29
C VAL A 754 -11.26 22.61 -0.23
N ALA A 755 -12.24 23.13 -0.99
CA ALA A 755 -12.23 24.50 -1.47
C ALA A 755 -12.26 25.52 -0.31
N GLN A 756 -13.04 25.24 0.74
CA GLN A 756 -13.08 26.08 1.94
C GLN A 756 -11.74 26.05 2.71
N LEU A 757 -11.13 24.86 2.82
CA LEU A 757 -9.85 24.70 3.48
C LEU A 757 -8.71 25.42 2.75
N GLU A 758 -8.66 25.36 1.41
CA GLU A 758 -7.67 26.07 0.60
C GLU A 758 -7.69 27.58 0.87
N VAL A 759 -8.88 28.16 0.96
CA VAL A 759 -9.02 29.59 1.29
C VAL A 759 -8.58 29.87 2.73
N ARG A 760 -8.94 29.01 3.70
CA ARG A 760 -8.50 29.17 5.09
C ARG A 760 -6.98 29.14 5.23
N LEU A 761 -6.30 28.23 4.58
CA LEU A 761 -4.84 28.13 4.59
C LEU A 761 -4.19 29.36 3.95
N LEU A 762 -4.71 29.82 2.81
CA LEU A 762 -4.24 31.07 2.18
C LEU A 762 -4.40 32.28 3.10
N CYS A 763 -5.52 32.36 3.84
CA CYS A 763 -5.79 33.41 4.80
C CYS A 763 -4.84 33.38 6.01
N LEU A 764 -4.48 32.20 6.49
CA LEU A 764 -3.52 32.04 7.58
C LEU A 764 -2.09 32.41 7.18
N CYS A 765 -1.71 32.17 5.93
CA CYS A 765 -0.39 32.49 5.37
C CYS A 765 -0.28 33.92 4.82
N ALA A 766 -1.39 34.64 4.64
CA ALA A 766 -1.40 35.98 4.09
C ALA A 766 -0.95 37.05 5.10
N HIS A 767 -0.46 38.17 4.56
CA HIS A 767 0.01 39.32 5.32
C HIS A 767 -0.99 39.78 6.42
N PRO A 768 -0.52 40.30 7.56
CA PRO A 768 -1.36 40.71 8.73
C PRO A 768 -2.60 41.54 8.39
N ASN A 769 -2.50 42.39 7.35
CA ASN A 769 -3.62 43.23 6.89
C ASN A 769 -4.77 42.43 6.27
N VAL A 770 -4.49 41.28 5.62
CA VAL A 770 -5.51 40.39 5.05
C VAL A 770 -6.13 39.54 6.14
N ARG A 771 -5.33 39.13 7.14
CA ARG A 771 -5.82 38.47 8.36
C ARG A 771 -6.83 39.33 9.13
N LEU A 772 -6.56 40.61 9.26
CA LEU A 772 -7.45 41.56 9.95
C LEU A 772 -8.80 41.76 9.24
N ILE A 773 -8.78 41.87 7.90
CA ILE A 773 -10.00 42.01 7.10
C ILE A 773 -10.88 40.76 7.21
N ILE A 774 -10.31 39.57 7.15
CA ILE A 774 -11.05 38.32 7.25
C ILE A 774 -11.52 38.06 8.68
N ALA A 775 -10.72 38.36 9.70
CA ALA A 775 -11.12 38.32 11.10
C ALA A 775 -12.25 39.30 11.41
N VAL A 776 -12.18 40.51 10.86
CA VAL A 776 -13.22 41.51 11.02
C VAL A 776 -14.51 41.09 10.31
N LEU A 777 -14.41 40.54 9.09
CA LEU A 777 -15.58 40.04 8.36
C LEU A 777 -16.16 38.76 8.99
N ALA A 778 -15.35 37.91 9.62
CA ALA A 778 -15.82 36.76 10.40
C ALA A 778 -16.48 37.15 11.73
N ILE A 779 -16.10 38.29 12.32
CA ILE A 779 -16.64 38.79 13.57
C ILE A 779 -17.92 39.64 13.32
N TYR A 780 -17.93 40.45 12.25
CA TYR A 780 -19.05 41.36 11.93
C TYR A 780 -19.96 40.84 10.81
N GLY A 781 -19.57 39.83 10.08
CA GLY A 781 -20.48 39.11 9.17
C GLY A 781 -21.52 38.38 10.00
N ARG A 782 -22.82 38.62 9.73
CA ARG A 782 -23.92 37.82 10.31
C ARG A 782 -23.52 36.33 10.22
N PRO A 783 -23.91 35.50 11.20
CA PRO A 783 -23.64 34.08 11.18
C PRO A 783 -24.15 33.51 9.86
N THR A 784 -23.22 33.29 8.94
CA THR A 784 -23.53 32.63 7.69
C THR A 784 -23.86 31.17 8.00
N ARG A 785 -24.77 30.57 7.25
CA ARG A 785 -25.21 29.18 7.44
C ARG A 785 -24.06 28.15 7.57
N THR A 786 -22.87 28.49 7.13
CA THR A 786 -21.64 27.71 7.36
C THR A 786 -21.29 27.58 8.84
N SER A 787 -21.50 28.62 9.67
CA SER A 787 -21.29 28.51 11.12
C SER A 787 -22.46 27.75 11.80
N SER A 788 -23.67 27.84 11.27
CA SER A 788 -24.82 27.09 11.78
C SER A 788 -24.76 25.60 11.35
N ASN A 789 -24.21 25.29 10.18
CA ASN A 789 -23.96 23.90 9.79
C ASN A 789 -22.85 23.26 10.65
N PHE A 790 -21.80 24.00 11.01
CA PHE A 790 -20.83 23.55 12.00
C PHE A 790 -21.42 23.43 13.42
N HIS A 791 -22.38 24.28 13.80
CA HIS A 791 -23.10 24.14 15.08
C HIS A 791 -24.17 23.05 15.03
N ASN A 792 -24.82 22.80 13.90
CA ASN A 792 -25.77 21.69 13.77
C ASN A 792 -25.07 20.33 13.76
N PHE A 793 -23.82 20.26 13.32
CA PHE A 793 -22.95 19.09 13.54
C PHE A 793 -22.66 18.83 15.04
N ARG A 794 -22.77 19.88 15.91
CA ARG A 794 -22.59 19.74 17.35
C ARG A 794 -23.87 19.40 18.12
N SER A 795 -25.07 19.68 17.59
CA SER A 795 -26.31 19.64 18.34
C SER A 795 -27.19 18.40 18.15
N ASN A 796 -26.83 17.48 17.26
CA ASN A 796 -27.51 16.18 17.23
C ASN A 796 -26.81 15.22 18.20
N SER A 797 -27.25 15.29 19.47
CA SER A 797 -26.80 14.47 20.59
C SER A 797 -27.38 13.06 20.61
N ASP A 798 -27.98 12.58 19.54
CA ASP A 798 -28.42 11.18 19.44
C ASP A 798 -27.41 10.41 18.59
N GLY A 799 -26.62 9.64 19.34
CA GLY A 799 -25.44 8.91 18.93
C GLY A 799 -25.51 8.20 17.61
N GLN A 800 -24.87 8.75 16.65
CA GLN A 800 -24.24 8.14 15.49
C GLN A 800 -23.79 9.20 14.48
N SER A 801 -22.96 10.14 14.86
CA SER A 801 -22.23 10.97 13.88
C SER A 801 -20.75 10.99 14.25
N VAL A 802 -20.01 10.16 13.59
CA VAL A 802 -18.56 10.07 13.74
C VAL A 802 -17.91 11.10 12.83
N LEU A 803 -17.60 12.27 13.38
CA LEU A 803 -16.61 13.18 12.78
C LEU A 803 -15.53 13.47 13.80
N PRO A 804 -14.26 13.22 13.47
CA PRO A 804 -13.16 13.47 14.39
C PRO A 804 -13.07 14.96 14.71
N ARG A 805 -12.93 15.28 15.99
CA ARG A 805 -12.47 16.60 16.44
C ARG A 805 -11.02 16.72 16.01
N TYR A 806 -10.75 17.49 14.95
CA TYR A 806 -9.39 17.89 14.67
C TYR A 806 -8.92 18.83 15.78
N SER A 807 -8.21 18.29 16.78
CA SER A 807 -7.34 19.10 17.61
C SER A 807 -6.17 19.50 16.73
N CYS A 808 -5.99 20.80 16.53
CA CYS A 808 -4.76 21.36 15.98
C CYS A 808 -3.60 21.12 16.98
N HIS A 809 -3.12 19.89 17.07
CA HIS A 809 -1.78 19.59 17.51
C HIS A 809 -0.89 19.56 16.26
N GLY A 810 -0.95 20.66 15.50
CA GLY A 810 0.10 21.02 14.55
C GLY A 810 1.34 21.33 15.36
N SER A 811 2.36 20.53 15.10
CA SER A 811 3.69 20.66 15.63
C SER A 811 4.08 22.13 15.83
N SER A 812 4.69 22.40 16.99
CA SER A 812 5.36 23.64 17.41
C SER A 812 6.44 24.19 16.44
N ARG A 813 6.53 23.66 15.22
CA ARG A 813 7.46 24.13 14.16
C ARG A 813 6.87 25.14 13.17
N VAL A 814 5.57 25.44 13.24
CA VAL A 814 4.97 26.48 12.39
C VAL A 814 5.25 27.92 12.91
N GLY A 815 5.73 28.05 14.13
CA GLY A 815 6.05 29.34 14.74
C GLY A 815 7.37 29.97 14.28
N GLU A 816 8.33 29.17 13.84
CA GLU A 816 9.67 29.68 13.49
C GLU A 816 9.86 30.05 12.00
N ALA A 817 8.88 29.76 11.14
CA ALA A 817 8.97 30.11 9.71
C ALA A 817 8.24 31.42 9.33
N CYS A 818 7.79 32.18 10.33
CA CYS A 818 7.08 33.46 10.14
C CYS A 818 7.77 34.65 10.82
N GLU A 819 9.07 34.57 11.26
CA GLU A 819 10.01 35.65 11.41
C GLU A 819 10.95 35.59 10.18
#